data_524fa4c89d78d96ef467c98f5e42fc2d
#
_entry.id   524fa4c89d78d96ef467c98f5e42fc2d
#
_cell.length_a   1.000
_cell.length_b   1.000
_cell.length_c   1.000
_cell.angle_alpha   90.00
_cell.angle_beta   90.00
_cell.angle_gamma   90.00
#
_symmetry.space_group_name_H-M   'P 1'
#
loop_
_entity.id
_entity.type
_entity.pdbx_description
1 polymer ?
#
loop_
_entity_poly.entity_id
_entity_poly.type
_entity_poly.pdbx_seq_one_letter_code
_entity_poly.pdbx_strand_id
1 'polypeptide(L)'
;MIELFLKYATKNTYKMRDYNGKITVHSMADLAPFAMMVGEIPLETMDDEKFRIYFPLLYHCYLRFHLECGLEVENKMNLSPLIVARACSLGILPQSALMEMILDKHTEKENDSYYRNENHMLNEAFSIAYFEKRGIYGKVHLELPTENKEAYIYLRETLDKINDTLIQMETSRLNERSCVTKYVERLAVVRGIKYLLIALKMLEGEEIHRSSFLDDRQTVFGNLIRKCYPLATDSPSELKMAGISEKRLVEVAMIAPQWIDFVNEVLGWDGFKEACYYFIAHMKQEDPERKKAEIAHYTNLDPLDLSDGAFDITWCQTIYKKLGEKRIKILYDASKLLCENSFHVRARKYMDACTGKKSKEEYWKEASEKRNKDALNSYCIVPIENEKDLMERYLYVQQFLKESKAFGAQRQASEKRCCEIALMNLAANAHFDTADRLIWKMENKISDQYKNVLKLRRIEDIELYLEVDENGQNEICVLKNGKKLKSIPARLKNHEYVLYVKEAHQMLKQQYQRTRSMLETAMEEGTPYECDEIEAMSKHIAAGPLIRNLVMICNHFIGFYKDGYLVMGDKKEKCTGTIRIAHVLDLYQNKVLKEFQNYLFENQIVQPFKQVFREFYLKLDDEQENTDTKRYTGYQIQVKQAAGALKKRGWNVSYEEGLEKVYHKQNVIVNLFADADWFSPSDIEAPSIDYVSFFDRKTGRSLKIKEIDDILFSETMRDIDLAVSLVFIGGVDPITSVSTIELRKAIVSCTCQLMKFKNIQMKDHFVHITGQYNDYSVHLGSGIIHQKAGSTIHMIPVWSGQRGKVYLPFLDEDPMTAQIVTKVVMLAQDTSIKDPAILSQIRKK
;
A
#
# COMPACT_ATOMS: atom_id res chain seq x y z
N MET A 1 -6.99 -8.44 -50.87
CA MET A 1 -5.99 -9.20 -50.10
C MET A 1 -6.67 -10.15 -49.14
N ILE A 2 -7.62 -9.69 -48.30
CA ILE A 2 -8.41 -10.55 -47.38
C ILE A 2 -9.15 -11.66 -48.12
N GLU A 3 -9.85 -11.39 -49.21
CA GLU A 3 -10.53 -12.43 -50.00
C GLU A 3 -9.59 -13.47 -50.58
N LEU A 4 -8.42 -13.04 -51.07
CA LEU A 4 -7.40 -13.94 -51.55
C LEU A 4 -6.83 -14.81 -50.44
N PHE A 5 -6.57 -14.22 -49.30
CA PHE A 5 -6.11 -14.93 -48.12
C PHE A 5 -7.13 -15.97 -47.63
N LEU A 6 -8.38 -15.59 -47.45
CA LEU A 6 -9.46 -16.49 -47.03
C LEU A 6 -9.65 -17.64 -48.00
N LYS A 7 -9.53 -17.36 -49.32
CA LYS A 7 -9.63 -18.37 -50.36
C LYS A 7 -8.50 -19.41 -50.32
N TYR A 8 -7.26 -18.99 -49.94
CA TYR A 8 -6.12 -19.91 -49.85
C TYR A 8 -6.03 -20.58 -48.49
N ALA A 9 -6.27 -19.84 -47.38
CA ALA A 9 -6.24 -20.37 -46.03
C ALA A 9 -7.26 -21.50 -45.81
N THR A 10 -8.41 -21.45 -46.47
CA THR A 10 -9.45 -22.47 -46.34
C THR A 10 -9.14 -23.77 -47.11
N LYS A 11 -8.14 -23.78 -47.99
CA LYS A 11 -7.90 -24.92 -48.89
C LYS A 11 -6.66 -25.73 -48.50
N ASN A 12 -5.70 -25.15 -47.79
CA ASN A 12 -4.39 -25.74 -47.58
C ASN A 12 -4.12 -26.01 -46.12
N THR A 13 -3.90 -27.26 -45.77
CA THR A 13 -3.38 -27.69 -44.47
C THR A 13 -2.02 -28.35 -44.66
N TYR A 14 -1.14 -28.23 -43.68
CA TYR A 14 0.14 -28.95 -43.66
C TYR A 14 0.33 -29.67 -42.33
N LYS A 15 1.13 -30.73 -42.32
CA LYS A 15 1.42 -31.50 -41.11
C LYS A 15 2.84 -31.16 -40.61
N MET A 16 2.94 -30.75 -39.35
CA MET A 16 4.22 -30.61 -38.67
C MET A 16 4.39 -31.71 -37.62
N ARG A 17 5.64 -32.15 -37.45
CA ARG A 17 6.02 -33.09 -36.40
C ARG A 17 6.77 -32.30 -35.34
N ASP A 18 6.30 -32.30 -34.09
CA ASP A 18 6.97 -31.67 -32.96
C ASP A 18 8.21 -32.45 -32.50
N TYR A 19 8.97 -31.88 -31.52
CA TYR A 19 10.15 -32.50 -30.93
C TYR A 19 9.87 -33.91 -30.32
N ASN A 20 8.63 -34.16 -29.91
CA ASN A 20 8.18 -35.46 -29.31
C ASN A 20 7.66 -36.43 -30.35
N GLY A 21 7.74 -36.08 -31.63
CA GLY A 21 7.28 -36.92 -32.73
C GLY A 21 5.75 -36.90 -32.97
N LYS A 22 4.99 -36.05 -32.25
CA LYS A 22 3.56 -35.86 -32.41
C LYS A 22 3.31 -35.08 -33.71
N ILE A 23 2.39 -35.58 -34.53
CA ILE A 23 2.01 -34.93 -35.79
C ILE A 23 0.83 -34.00 -35.51
N THR A 24 0.99 -32.73 -35.83
CA THR A 24 -0.04 -31.71 -35.75
C THR A 24 -0.39 -31.20 -37.14
N VAL A 25 -1.68 -30.97 -37.39
CA VAL A 25 -2.18 -30.45 -38.65
C VAL A 25 -2.40 -28.94 -38.50
N HIS A 26 -1.68 -28.16 -39.28
CA HIS A 26 -1.76 -26.69 -39.28
C HIS A 26 -2.44 -26.23 -40.57
N SER A 27 -3.20 -25.16 -40.45
CA SER A 27 -3.70 -24.46 -41.66
C SER A 27 -2.67 -23.43 -42.13
N MET A 28 -2.80 -22.99 -43.35
CA MET A 28 -2.01 -21.85 -43.84
C MET A 28 -2.34 -20.55 -43.08
N ALA A 29 -3.48 -20.49 -42.38
CA ALA A 29 -3.85 -19.37 -41.51
C ALA A 29 -3.03 -19.33 -40.19
N ASP A 30 -2.45 -20.46 -39.78
CA ASP A 30 -1.60 -20.54 -38.58
C ASP A 30 -0.15 -20.15 -38.84
N LEU A 31 0.22 -19.88 -40.08
CA LEU A 31 1.54 -19.32 -40.38
C LEU A 31 1.62 -17.87 -39.87
N ALA A 32 2.67 -17.55 -39.13
CA ALA A 32 2.82 -16.27 -38.44
C ALA A 32 2.44 -15.01 -39.26
N PRO A 33 2.80 -14.87 -40.54
CA PRO A 33 2.37 -13.73 -41.34
C PRO A 33 0.86 -13.67 -41.58
N PHE A 34 0.21 -14.84 -41.66
CA PHE A 34 -1.22 -14.91 -41.90
C PHE A 34 -2.05 -14.77 -40.63
N ALA A 35 -1.56 -15.34 -39.53
CA ALA A 35 -2.16 -15.16 -38.22
C ALA A 35 -2.12 -13.68 -37.78
N MET A 36 -0.99 -13.00 -38.02
CA MET A 36 -0.88 -11.57 -37.80
C MET A 36 -1.86 -10.75 -38.67
N MET A 37 -2.00 -11.08 -39.95
CA MET A 37 -2.93 -10.40 -40.85
C MET A 37 -4.39 -10.60 -40.47
N VAL A 38 -4.77 -11.75 -39.92
CA VAL A 38 -6.14 -12.01 -39.42
C VAL A 38 -6.39 -11.26 -38.12
N GLY A 39 -5.40 -11.23 -37.21
CA GLY A 39 -5.47 -10.47 -35.96
C GLY A 39 -5.54 -8.94 -36.14
N GLU A 40 -4.98 -8.44 -37.26
CA GLU A 40 -5.04 -7.01 -37.64
C GLU A 40 -6.34 -6.60 -38.37
N ILE A 41 -7.24 -7.52 -38.63
CA ILE A 41 -8.56 -7.15 -39.20
C ILE A 41 -9.39 -6.56 -38.08
N PRO A 42 -9.66 -5.24 -38.08
CA PRO A 42 -10.36 -4.58 -37.00
C PRO A 42 -11.88 -4.83 -37.11
N LEU A 43 -12.28 -6.09 -36.88
CA LEU A 43 -13.69 -6.50 -36.95
C LEU A 43 -14.56 -5.78 -35.92
N GLU A 44 -13.95 -5.40 -34.79
CA GLU A 44 -14.65 -4.70 -33.73
C GLU A 44 -14.98 -3.24 -34.10
N THR A 45 -14.10 -2.57 -34.84
CA THR A 45 -14.23 -1.16 -35.22
C THR A 45 -14.69 -0.98 -36.68
N MET A 46 -14.89 -2.07 -37.41
CA MET A 46 -15.33 -2.05 -38.82
C MET A 46 -16.77 -1.56 -38.93
N ASP A 47 -17.09 -0.72 -39.92
CA ASP A 47 -18.48 -0.33 -40.21
C ASP A 47 -19.35 -1.55 -40.59
N ASP A 48 -20.66 -1.44 -40.35
CA ASP A 48 -21.58 -2.56 -40.53
C ASP A 48 -21.70 -3.05 -41.99
N GLU A 49 -21.48 -2.20 -42.99
CA GLU A 49 -21.52 -2.61 -44.39
C GLU A 49 -20.33 -3.53 -44.72
N LYS A 50 -19.15 -3.13 -44.35
CA LYS A 50 -17.93 -3.94 -44.48
C LYS A 50 -18.00 -5.22 -43.64
N PHE A 51 -18.50 -5.11 -42.39
CA PHE A 51 -18.68 -6.26 -41.52
C PHE A 51 -19.59 -7.32 -42.16
N ARG A 52 -20.69 -6.93 -42.75
CA ARG A 52 -21.60 -7.84 -43.48
C ARG A 52 -20.92 -8.56 -44.63
N ILE A 53 -19.91 -7.97 -45.25
CA ILE A 53 -19.17 -8.59 -46.37
C ILE A 53 -18.10 -9.55 -45.87
N TYR A 54 -17.31 -9.11 -44.88
CA TYR A 54 -16.13 -9.85 -44.49
C TYR A 54 -16.38 -10.90 -43.40
N PHE A 55 -17.29 -10.65 -42.47
CA PHE A 55 -17.58 -11.58 -41.40
C PHE A 55 -18.04 -12.98 -41.88
N PRO A 56 -18.96 -13.15 -42.83
CA PRO A 56 -19.37 -14.45 -43.33
C PRO A 56 -18.20 -15.31 -43.87
N LEU A 57 -17.24 -14.65 -44.51
CA LEU A 57 -16.05 -15.34 -45.04
C LEU A 57 -15.17 -15.83 -43.89
N LEU A 58 -14.97 -15.01 -42.88
CA LEU A 58 -14.23 -15.36 -41.69
C LEU A 58 -14.91 -16.47 -40.87
N TYR A 59 -16.22 -16.39 -40.72
CA TYR A 59 -17.00 -17.39 -40.00
C TYR A 59 -17.02 -18.73 -40.73
N HIS A 60 -17.03 -18.72 -42.07
CA HIS A 60 -16.89 -19.94 -42.88
C HIS A 60 -15.51 -20.58 -42.65
N CYS A 61 -14.43 -19.79 -42.57
CA CYS A 61 -13.11 -20.31 -42.20
C CYS A 61 -13.11 -20.92 -40.82
N TYR A 62 -13.68 -20.19 -39.85
CA TYR A 62 -13.78 -20.68 -38.45
C TYR A 62 -14.48 -22.01 -38.36
N LEU A 63 -15.66 -22.15 -39.00
CA LEU A 63 -16.41 -23.41 -39.00
C LEU A 63 -15.62 -24.56 -39.66
N ARG A 64 -14.94 -24.27 -40.75
CA ARG A 64 -14.14 -25.27 -41.44
C ARG A 64 -12.99 -25.78 -40.58
N PHE A 65 -12.26 -24.88 -39.89
CA PHE A 65 -11.21 -25.28 -38.96
C PHE A 65 -11.76 -26.02 -37.76
N HIS A 66 -12.90 -25.60 -37.25
CA HIS A 66 -13.50 -26.20 -36.07
C HIS A 66 -14.14 -27.58 -36.35
N LEU A 67 -14.79 -27.73 -37.48
CA LEU A 67 -15.54 -28.93 -37.80
C LEU A 67 -14.74 -29.95 -38.64
N GLU A 68 -13.93 -29.49 -39.61
CA GLU A 68 -13.22 -30.41 -40.54
C GLU A 68 -11.84 -30.82 -40.03
N CYS A 69 -11.12 -30.02 -39.28
CA CYS A 69 -9.79 -30.34 -38.79
C CYS A 69 -9.76 -31.04 -37.42
N GLY A 70 -10.89 -31.13 -36.75
CA GLY A 70 -11.04 -31.90 -35.49
C GLY A 70 -10.09 -31.53 -34.37
N LEU A 71 -9.85 -32.48 -33.45
CA LEU A 71 -9.01 -32.28 -32.25
C LEU A 71 -7.49 -32.26 -32.53
N GLU A 72 -7.05 -32.53 -33.78
CA GLU A 72 -5.63 -32.57 -34.17
C GLU A 72 -5.04 -31.25 -34.62
N VAL A 73 -5.82 -30.16 -34.62
CA VAL A 73 -5.36 -28.80 -34.99
C VAL A 73 -4.97 -28.06 -33.71
N GLU A 74 -3.68 -27.80 -33.52
CA GLU A 74 -3.18 -27.13 -32.32
C GLU A 74 -3.57 -25.66 -32.24
N ASN A 75 -3.59 -24.91 -33.32
CA ASN A 75 -3.94 -23.53 -33.37
C ASN A 75 -5.25 -23.35 -34.12
N LYS A 76 -6.37 -23.38 -33.44
CA LYS A 76 -7.67 -23.04 -33.99
C LYS A 76 -7.78 -21.53 -34.17
N MET A 77 -8.38 -21.10 -35.24
CA MET A 77 -8.74 -19.68 -35.43
C MET A 77 -9.71 -19.29 -34.32
N ASN A 78 -9.28 -18.41 -33.43
CA ASN A 78 -10.13 -17.92 -32.34
C ASN A 78 -11.01 -16.80 -32.85
N LEU A 79 -12.32 -16.98 -32.71
CA LEU A 79 -13.32 -15.98 -32.99
C LEU A 79 -13.93 -15.51 -31.66
N SER A 80 -13.94 -14.21 -31.43
CA SER A 80 -14.50 -13.62 -30.20
C SER A 80 -16.01 -13.83 -30.14
N PRO A 81 -16.58 -14.23 -28.96
CA PRO A 81 -18.04 -14.26 -28.79
C PRO A 81 -18.73 -12.93 -29.05
N LEU A 82 -18.06 -11.81 -28.79
CA LEU A 82 -18.56 -10.46 -29.06
C LEU A 82 -18.74 -10.21 -30.56
N ILE A 83 -17.79 -10.65 -31.38
CA ILE A 83 -17.87 -10.53 -32.86
C ILE A 83 -19.03 -11.38 -33.42
N VAL A 84 -19.22 -12.60 -32.87
CA VAL A 84 -20.34 -13.47 -33.23
C VAL A 84 -21.67 -12.87 -32.76
N ALA A 85 -21.71 -12.26 -31.57
CA ALA A 85 -22.88 -11.54 -31.10
C ALA A 85 -23.24 -10.35 -31.99
N ARG A 86 -22.23 -9.60 -32.46
CA ARG A 86 -22.43 -8.55 -33.47
C ARG A 86 -23.04 -9.10 -34.76
N ALA A 87 -22.54 -10.21 -35.22
CA ALA A 87 -23.10 -10.86 -36.41
C ALA A 87 -24.57 -11.31 -36.23
N CYS A 88 -24.91 -11.79 -35.04
CA CYS A 88 -26.26 -12.16 -34.66
C CYS A 88 -27.15 -10.91 -34.52
N SER A 89 -26.69 -9.84 -33.91
CA SER A 89 -27.45 -8.57 -33.76
C SER A 89 -27.74 -7.92 -35.11
N LEU A 90 -26.82 -8.08 -36.07
CA LEU A 90 -27.00 -7.64 -37.46
C LEU A 90 -27.81 -8.60 -38.35
N GLY A 91 -28.30 -9.71 -37.81
CA GLY A 91 -29.06 -10.72 -38.52
C GLY A 91 -28.26 -11.54 -39.55
N ILE A 92 -26.94 -11.57 -39.44
CA ILE A 92 -26.03 -12.37 -40.29
C ILE A 92 -26.03 -13.83 -39.87
N LEU A 93 -26.05 -14.09 -38.58
CA LEU A 93 -26.12 -15.42 -37.97
C LEU A 93 -27.36 -15.58 -37.10
N PRO A 94 -27.84 -16.83 -36.92
CA PRO A 94 -28.88 -17.12 -35.93
C PRO A 94 -28.30 -17.13 -34.53
N GLN A 95 -29.12 -16.85 -33.52
CA GLN A 95 -28.72 -16.89 -32.11
C GLN A 95 -28.14 -18.23 -31.69
N SER A 96 -28.59 -19.34 -32.29
CA SER A 96 -28.10 -20.69 -32.04
C SER A 96 -26.60 -20.81 -32.27
N ALA A 97 -26.02 -20.13 -33.26
CA ALA A 97 -24.61 -20.14 -33.55
C ALA A 97 -23.77 -19.56 -32.40
N LEU A 98 -24.24 -18.47 -31.77
CA LEU A 98 -23.62 -17.88 -30.58
C LEU A 98 -23.78 -18.80 -29.36
N MET A 99 -24.97 -19.40 -29.19
CA MET A 99 -25.21 -20.36 -28.09
C MET A 99 -24.31 -21.58 -28.17
N GLU A 100 -24.17 -22.18 -29.36
CA GLU A 100 -23.29 -23.32 -29.62
C GLU A 100 -21.84 -22.94 -29.30
N MET A 101 -21.37 -21.82 -29.77
CA MET A 101 -20.02 -21.31 -29.48
C MET A 101 -19.77 -21.15 -27.99
N ILE A 102 -20.72 -20.57 -27.24
CA ILE A 102 -20.63 -20.36 -25.79
C ILE A 102 -20.59 -21.70 -25.05
N LEU A 103 -21.44 -22.65 -25.42
CA LEU A 103 -21.53 -23.94 -24.77
C LEU A 103 -20.32 -24.82 -25.09
N ASP A 104 -19.81 -24.82 -26.31
CA ASP A 104 -18.60 -25.56 -26.71
C ASP A 104 -17.38 -25.09 -25.93
N LYS A 105 -17.22 -23.78 -25.78
CA LYS A 105 -16.12 -23.20 -24.98
C LYS A 105 -16.22 -23.57 -23.50
N HIS A 106 -17.40 -23.84 -22.98
CA HIS A 106 -17.58 -24.35 -21.63
C HIS A 106 -17.17 -25.81 -21.48
N THR A 107 -17.08 -26.60 -22.57
CA THR A 107 -16.71 -28.02 -22.51
C THR A 107 -15.22 -28.27 -22.70
N GLU A 108 -14.48 -27.37 -23.34
CA GLU A 108 -13.04 -27.52 -23.58
C GLU A 108 -12.23 -26.76 -22.51
N LYS A 109 -11.33 -27.52 -21.93
CA LYS A 109 -10.26 -27.19 -20.95
C LYS A 109 -10.03 -25.73 -20.54
N GLU A 110 -9.75 -25.62 -19.27
CA GLU A 110 -9.41 -24.55 -18.36
C GLU A 110 -8.56 -23.33 -18.84
N ASN A 111 -8.17 -23.25 -20.12
CA ASN A 111 -7.17 -22.29 -20.61
C ASN A 111 -7.71 -21.16 -21.51
N ASP A 112 -9.01 -20.96 -21.63
CA ASP A 112 -9.53 -19.87 -22.45
C ASP A 112 -9.70 -18.59 -21.60
N SER A 113 -8.58 -17.92 -21.34
CA SER A 113 -8.53 -16.65 -20.58
C SER A 113 -9.34 -15.52 -21.23
N TYR A 114 -9.45 -15.52 -22.56
CA TYR A 114 -10.14 -14.48 -23.31
C TYR A 114 -11.66 -14.48 -23.09
N TYR A 115 -12.28 -15.66 -23.15
CA TYR A 115 -13.72 -15.78 -22.89
C TYR A 115 -14.08 -15.45 -21.44
N ARG A 116 -13.24 -15.81 -20.48
CA ARG A 116 -13.39 -15.41 -19.07
C ARG A 116 -13.36 -13.90 -18.93
N ASN A 117 -12.46 -13.21 -19.63
CA ASN A 117 -12.32 -11.76 -19.54
C ASN A 117 -13.52 -11.01 -20.09
N GLU A 118 -14.05 -11.39 -21.26
CA GLU A 118 -15.25 -10.74 -21.83
C GLU A 118 -16.49 -10.95 -20.95
N ASN A 119 -16.69 -12.18 -20.45
CA ASN A 119 -17.81 -12.46 -19.54
C ASN A 119 -17.61 -11.78 -18.19
N HIS A 120 -16.39 -11.68 -17.70
CA HIS A 120 -16.04 -10.97 -16.48
C HIS A 120 -16.29 -9.46 -16.64
N MET A 121 -15.83 -8.83 -17.70
CA MET A 121 -16.07 -7.42 -18.00
C MET A 121 -17.56 -7.07 -18.10
N LEU A 122 -18.34 -7.84 -18.83
CA LEU A 122 -19.78 -7.67 -18.93
C LEU A 122 -20.48 -7.79 -17.57
N ASN A 123 -20.10 -8.79 -16.80
CA ASN A 123 -20.68 -9.04 -15.48
C ASN A 123 -20.30 -7.95 -14.49
N GLU A 124 -19.09 -7.46 -14.56
CA GLU A 124 -18.58 -6.39 -13.71
C GLU A 124 -19.26 -5.06 -14.00
N ALA A 125 -19.39 -4.66 -15.26
CA ALA A 125 -20.09 -3.45 -15.67
C ALA A 125 -21.54 -3.40 -15.14
N PHE A 126 -22.27 -4.49 -15.22
CA PHE A 126 -23.64 -4.56 -14.70
C PHE A 126 -23.71 -4.63 -13.18
N SER A 127 -22.75 -5.26 -12.53
CA SER A 127 -22.67 -5.29 -11.06
C SER A 127 -22.28 -3.94 -10.50
N ILE A 128 -21.34 -3.24 -11.12
CA ILE A 128 -20.91 -1.89 -10.76
C ILE A 128 -22.07 -0.91 -10.82
N ALA A 129 -22.87 -0.89 -11.92
CA ALA A 129 -24.03 -0.02 -12.03
C ALA A 129 -25.04 -0.23 -10.88
N TYR A 130 -25.22 -1.46 -10.41
CA TYR A 130 -26.05 -1.76 -9.25
C TYR A 130 -25.50 -1.14 -7.98
N PHE A 131 -24.21 -1.28 -7.71
CA PHE A 131 -23.56 -0.76 -6.52
C PHE A 131 -23.42 0.76 -6.53
N GLU A 132 -23.17 1.37 -7.70
CA GLU A 132 -23.16 2.83 -7.87
C GLU A 132 -24.49 3.47 -7.50
N LYS A 133 -25.59 2.91 -7.98
CA LYS A 133 -26.94 3.38 -7.65
C LYS A 133 -27.19 3.37 -6.14
N ARG A 134 -26.50 2.52 -5.38
CA ARG A 134 -26.58 2.43 -3.92
C ARG A 134 -25.48 3.19 -3.17
N GLY A 135 -24.59 3.91 -3.88
CA GLY A 135 -23.51 4.68 -3.26
C GLY A 135 -22.38 3.83 -2.65
N ILE A 136 -22.27 2.55 -3.05
CA ILE A 136 -21.39 1.57 -2.43
C ILE A 136 -20.03 1.47 -3.13
N TYR A 137 -19.93 1.93 -4.37
CA TYR A 137 -18.72 1.80 -5.16
C TYR A 137 -18.60 2.87 -6.25
N GLY A 138 -17.41 3.42 -6.43
CA GLY A 138 -17.20 4.49 -7.39
C GLY A 138 -15.80 4.58 -8.02
N LYS A 139 -14.96 3.55 -7.89
CA LYS A 139 -13.56 3.66 -8.32
C LYS A 139 -13.30 3.27 -9.76
N VAL A 140 -14.12 2.41 -10.37
CA VAL A 140 -13.95 1.97 -11.76
C VAL A 140 -15.29 2.01 -12.50
N HIS A 141 -15.42 2.94 -13.43
CA HIS A 141 -16.51 2.97 -14.39
C HIS A 141 -16.16 2.06 -15.58
N LEU A 142 -16.63 0.82 -15.55
CA LEU A 142 -16.66 0.01 -16.74
C LEU A 142 -17.91 0.38 -17.55
N GLU A 143 -17.80 1.44 -18.33
CA GLU A 143 -18.79 1.72 -19.34
C GLU A 143 -18.65 0.74 -20.50
N LEU A 144 -19.78 0.19 -20.97
CA LEU A 144 -19.76 -0.60 -22.20
C LEU A 144 -19.22 0.27 -23.34
N PRO A 145 -18.25 -0.24 -24.14
CA PRO A 145 -17.73 0.50 -25.28
C PRO A 145 -18.88 0.95 -26.19
N THR A 146 -18.89 2.25 -26.54
CA THR A 146 -19.93 2.83 -27.36
C THR A 146 -20.00 2.20 -28.76
N GLU A 147 -18.84 1.73 -29.25
CA GLU A 147 -18.67 1.22 -30.62
C GLU A 147 -19.31 -0.15 -30.86
N ASN A 148 -19.57 -0.96 -29.84
CA ASN A 148 -20.18 -2.28 -29.97
C ASN A 148 -21.31 -2.52 -28.96
N LYS A 149 -21.95 -1.46 -28.51
CA LYS A 149 -22.93 -1.52 -27.42
C LYS A 149 -24.07 -2.53 -27.70
N GLU A 150 -24.57 -2.57 -28.93
CA GLU A 150 -25.65 -3.50 -29.36
C GLU A 150 -25.17 -4.96 -29.32
N ALA A 151 -23.94 -5.22 -29.74
CA ALA A 151 -23.35 -6.56 -29.66
C ALA A 151 -23.19 -7.02 -28.22
N TYR A 152 -22.72 -6.15 -27.32
CA TYR A 152 -22.62 -6.46 -25.88
C TYR A 152 -24.00 -6.76 -25.26
N ILE A 153 -25.01 -5.96 -25.58
CA ILE A 153 -26.39 -6.21 -25.11
C ILE A 153 -26.88 -7.57 -25.61
N TYR A 154 -26.71 -7.84 -26.91
CA TYR A 154 -27.12 -9.11 -27.52
C TYR A 154 -26.42 -10.33 -26.92
N LEU A 155 -25.09 -10.24 -26.70
CA LEU A 155 -24.31 -11.26 -26.04
C LEU A 155 -24.86 -11.51 -24.63
N ARG A 156 -25.14 -10.45 -23.90
CA ARG A 156 -25.67 -10.53 -22.54
C ARG A 156 -27.04 -11.19 -22.48
N GLU A 157 -27.95 -10.80 -23.33
CA GLU A 157 -29.29 -11.43 -23.43
C GLU A 157 -29.20 -12.91 -23.77
N THR A 158 -28.26 -13.27 -24.64
CA THR A 158 -28.00 -14.69 -24.98
C THR A 158 -27.45 -15.47 -23.80
N LEU A 159 -26.51 -14.90 -23.04
CA LEU A 159 -25.97 -15.51 -21.81
C LEU A 159 -27.08 -15.67 -20.75
N ASP A 160 -27.92 -14.68 -20.54
CA ASP A 160 -29.05 -14.78 -19.61
C ASP A 160 -30.03 -15.89 -20.00
N LYS A 161 -30.31 -16.03 -21.32
CA LYS A 161 -31.17 -17.12 -21.85
C LYS A 161 -30.55 -18.51 -21.65
N ILE A 162 -29.22 -18.63 -21.83
CA ILE A 162 -28.48 -19.87 -21.56
C ILE A 162 -28.57 -20.19 -20.06
N ASN A 163 -28.30 -19.21 -19.20
CA ASN A 163 -28.34 -19.38 -17.75
C ASN A 163 -29.74 -19.81 -17.29
N ASP A 164 -30.78 -19.14 -17.78
CA ASP A 164 -32.19 -19.52 -17.49
C ASP A 164 -32.45 -21.00 -17.82
N THR A 165 -32.07 -21.40 -19.04
CA THR A 165 -32.31 -22.77 -19.52
C THR A 165 -31.54 -23.80 -18.68
N LEU A 166 -30.22 -23.57 -18.46
CA LEU A 166 -29.40 -24.49 -17.70
C LEU A 166 -29.87 -24.63 -16.24
N ILE A 167 -30.20 -23.52 -15.57
CA ILE A 167 -30.69 -23.54 -14.19
C ILE A 167 -32.05 -24.20 -14.10
N GLN A 168 -32.97 -23.96 -15.02
CA GLN A 168 -34.27 -24.65 -15.05
C GLN A 168 -34.11 -26.16 -15.23
N MET A 169 -33.23 -26.59 -16.14
CA MET A 169 -32.93 -28.01 -16.32
C MET A 169 -32.30 -28.63 -15.07
N GLU A 170 -31.35 -27.92 -14.40
CA GLU A 170 -30.73 -28.39 -13.18
C GLU A 170 -31.72 -28.50 -12.01
N THR A 171 -32.70 -27.57 -11.89
CA THR A 171 -33.71 -27.61 -10.85
C THR A 171 -34.73 -28.73 -11.02
N SER A 172 -34.88 -29.26 -12.26
CA SER A 172 -35.79 -30.38 -12.53
C SER A 172 -35.21 -31.76 -12.18
N ARG A 173 -33.90 -31.83 -11.93
CA ARG A 173 -33.26 -33.07 -11.49
C ARG A 173 -33.62 -33.46 -10.07
N LEU A 174 -33.60 -34.75 -9.78
CA LEU A 174 -33.68 -35.27 -8.43
C LEU A 174 -32.34 -35.11 -7.69
N ASN A 175 -31.78 -36.18 -7.14
CA ASN A 175 -30.54 -36.13 -6.36
C ASN A 175 -29.28 -36.49 -7.17
N GLU A 176 -29.47 -37.07 -8.35
CA GLU A 176 -28.34 -37.50 -9.20
C GLU A 176 -27.84 -36.36 -10.07
N ARG A 177 -26.56 -36.42 -10.40
CA ARG A 177 -25.90 -35.45 -11.28
C ARG A 177 -26.46 -35.56 -12.71
N SER A 178 -26.88 -34.48 -13.31
CA SER A 178 -27.40 -34.46 -14.71
C SER A 178 -26.32 -34.08 -15.71
N CYS A 179 -26.59 -34.25 -17.00
CA CYS A 179 -25.68 -33.79 -18.04
C CYS A 179 -25.44 -32.31 -18.08
N VAL A 180 -26.34 -31.49 -17.48
CA VAL A 180 -26.21 -30.02 -17.40
C VAL A 180 -25.49 -29.54 -16.15
N THR A 181 -25.32 -30.34 -15.11
CA THR A 181 -24.69 -29.97 -13.84
C THR A 181 -23.30 -29.33 -14.04
N LYS A 182 -22.47 -29.96 -14.93
CA LYS A 182 -21.13 -29.43 -15.26
C LYS A 182 -21.15 -28.01 -15.85
N TYR A 183 -22.20 -27.67 -16.57
CA TYR A 183 -22.36 -26.31 -17.12
C TYR A 183 -22.81 -25.31 -16.06
N VAL A 184 -23.73 -25.72 -15.18
CA VAL A 184 -24.18 -24.88 -14.04
C VAL A 184 -23.01 -24.60 -13.09
N GLU A 185 -22.18 -25.59 -12.80
CA GLU A 185 -20.97 -25.41 -11.98
C GLU A 185 -19.96 -24.43 -12.57
N ARG A 186 -19.94 -24.28 -13.88
CA ARG A 186 -19.03 -23.38 -14.63
C ARG A 186 -19.60 -21.98 -14.85
N LEU A 187 -20.88 -21.73 -14.59
CA LEU A 187 -21.45 -20.39 -14.67
C LEU A 187 -20.61 -19.43 -13.80
N ALA A 188 -20.10 -18.36 -14.40
CA ALA A 188 -19.24 -17.41 -13.69
C ALA A 188 -20.09 -16.44 -12.87
N VAL A 189 -21.14 -15.88 -13.47
CA VAL A 189 -22.06 -14.94 -12.81
C VAL A 189 -23.48 -15.18 -13.33
N VAL A 190 -24.44 -15.17 -12.39
CA VAL A 190 -25.87 -15.24 -12.66
C VAL A 190 -26.51 -14.00 -12.03
N ARG A 191 -27.47 -13.38 -12.69
CA ARG A 191 -28.03 -12.10 -12.23
C ARG A 191 -29.53 -12.15 -12.02
N GLY A 192 -29.95 -11.62 -10.88
CA GLY A 192 -31.33 -11.47 -10.50
C GLY A 192 -31.73 -12.33 -9.30
N ILE A 193 -32.57 -11.73 -8.45
CA ILE A 193 -33.08 -12.35 -7.22
C ILE A 193 -33.83 -13.66 -7.49
N LYS A 194 -34.43 -13.81 -8.70
CA LYS A 194 -35.16 -15.04 -9.10
C LYS A 194 -34.28 -16.29 -8.95
N TYR A 195 -33.00 -16.24 -9.32
CA TYR A 195 -32.07 -17.36 -9.24
C TYR A 195 -31.62 -17.65 -7.81
N LEU A 196 -31.48 -16.59 -6.98
CA LEU A 196 -31.27 -16.77 -5.56
C LEU A 196 -32.45 -17.53 -4.91
N LEU A 197 -33.67 -17.09 -5.21
CA LEU A 197 -34.88 -17.74 -4.69
C LEU A 197 -35.02 -19.20 -5.15
N ILE A 198 -34.70 -19.48 -6.41
CA ILE A 198 -34.67 -20.84 -6.95
C ILE A 198 -33.64 -21.70 -6.17
N ALA A 199 -32.42 -21.21 -6.03
CA ALA A 199 -31.39 -21.95 -5.32
C ALA A 199 -31.74 -22.21 -3.85
N LEU A 200 -32.32 -21.22 -3.18
CA LEU A 200 -32.79 -21.35 -1.78
C LEU A 200 -33.92 -22.35 -1.65
N LYS A 201 -34.86 -22.37 -2.60
CA LYS A 201 -35.94 -23.37 -2.63
C LYS A 201 -35.42 -24.78 -2.83
N MET A 202 -34.39 -24.95 -3.69
CA MET A 202 -33.77 -26.24 -3.92
C MET A 202 -32.97 -26.75 -2.70
N LEU A 203 -32.56 -25.86 -1.81
CA LEU A 203 -31.87 -26.16 -0.54
C LEU A 203 -32.80 -26.08 0.70
N GLU A 204 -34.11 -26.13 0.51
CA GLU A 204 -35.01 -26.04 1.63
C GLU A 204 -34.84 -27.26 2.57
N GLY A 205 -34.54 -26.98 3.84
CA GLY A 205 -34.26 -28.01 4.86
C GLY A 205 -32.83 -28.59 4.82
N GLU A 206 -32.00 -28.24 3.84
CA GLU A 206 -30.63 -28.72 3.71
C GLU A 206 -29.60 -27.65 4.12
N GLU A 207 -28.38 -28.06 4.50
CA GLU A 207 -27.26 -27.12 4.74
C GLU A 207 -26.70 -26.60 3.44
N ILE A 208 -26.18 -25.35 3.46
CA ILE A 208 -25.41 -24.81 2.34
C ILE A 208 -23.98 -25.30 2.48
N HIS A 209 -23.43 -25.92 1.41
CA HIS A 209 -22.03 -26.30 1.34
C HIS A 209 -21.23 -25.33 0.46
N ARG A 210 -20.01 -25.05 0.90
CA ARG A 210 -19.02 -24.29 0.14
C ARG A 210 -17.80 -25.19 -0.07
N SER A 211 -17.85 -26.11 -1.01
CA SER A 211 -16.72 -26.96 -1.35
C SER A 211 -16.54 -26.99 -2.85
N SER A 212 -15.28 -26.94 -3.32
CA SER A 212 -14.96 -27.20 -4.72
C SER A 212 -14.78 -28.70 -5.03
N PHE A 213 -14.79 -29.53 -4.00
CA PHE A 213 -14.46 -30.96 -4.09
C PHE A 213 -15.64 -31.92 -3.91
N LEU A 214 -16.81 -31.39 -3.50
CA LEU A 214 -18.01 -32.19 -3.32
C LEU A 214 -18.97 -31.96 -4.49
N ASP A 215 -19.42 -33.06 -5.11
CA ASP A 215 -20.37 -33.06 -6.23
C ASP A 215 -21.83 -33.17 -5.75
N ASP A 216 -22.11 -32.80 -4.50
CA ASP A 216 -23.45 -32.88 -3.95
C ASP A 216 -24.32 -31.68 -4.38
N ARG A 217 -25.62 -31.85 -4.28
CA ARG A 217 -26.61 -30.84 -4.60
C ARG A 217 -26.43 -29.56 -3.79
N GLN A 218 -26.06 -29.69 -2.51
CA GLN A 218 -25.82 -28.58 -1.61
C GLN A 218 -24.64 -27.72 -2.08
N THR A 219 -23.61 -28.35 -2.63
CA THR A 219 -22.46 -27.63 -3.22
C THR A 219 -22.82 -26.91 -4.51
N VAL A 220 -23.56 -27.56 -5.42
CA VAL A 220 -23.97 -26.96 -6.70
C VAL A 220 -24.81 -25.70 -6.47
N PHE A 221 -25.86 -25.79 -5.66
CA PHE A 221 -26.73 -24.67 -5.37
C PHE A 221 -26.09 -23.64 -4.42
N GLY A 222 -25.20 -24.06 -3.50
CA GLY A 222 -24.37 -23.17 -2.70
C GLY A 222 -23.45 -22.32 -3.57
N ASN A 223 -22.79 -22.91 -4.57
CA ASN A 223 -21.98 -22.19 -5.57
C ASN A 223 -22.83 -21.28 -6.46
N LEU A 224 -24.06 -21.68 -6.81
CA LEU A 224 -24.99 -20.84 -7.56
C LEU A 224 -25.37 -19.57 -6.75
N ILE A 225 -25.67 -19.71 -5.46
CA ILE A 225 -25.95 -18.58 -4.56
C ILE A 225 -24.75 -17.62 -4.56
N ARG A 226 -23.53 -18.12 -4.43
CA ARG A 226 -22.29 -17.32 -4.42
C ARG A 226 -22.08 -16.52 -5.69
N LYS A 227 -22.47 -17.09 -6.83
CA LYS A 227 -22.32 -16.49 -8.17
C LYS A 227 -23.55 -15.65 -8.58
N CYS A 228 -24.57 -15.58 -7.74
CA CYS A 228 -25.79 -14.83 -8.01
C CYS A 228 -25.64 -13.38 -7.51
N TYR A 229 -25.86 -12.44 -8.42
CA TYR A 229 -25.77 -10.99 -8.16
C TYR A 229 -27.15 -10.32 -8.34
N PRO A 230 -27.50 -9.35 -7.46
CA PRO A 230 -28.75 -8.64 -7.62
C PRO A 230 -28.74 -7.73 -8.85
N LEU A 231 -29.92 -7.57 -9.48
CA LEU A 231 -30.18 -6.57 -10.50
C LEU A 231 -30.62 -5.24 -9.84
N ALA A 232 -30.44 -4.13 -10.56
CA ALA A 232 -30.93 -2.82 -10.10
C ALA A 232 -32.47 -2.77 -9.98
N THR A 233 -33.17 -3.67 -10.63
CA THR A 233 -34.65 -3.81 -10.60
C THR A 233 -35.14 -4.72 -9.46
N ASP A 234 -34.25 -5.52 -8.86
CA ASP A 234 -34.63 -6.44 -7.77
C ASP A 234 -34.98 -5.67 -6.51
N SER A 235 -35.90 -6.22 -5.70
CA SER A 235 -36.35 -5.60 -4.46
C SER A 235 -36.17 -6.52 -3.25
N PRO A 236 -35.68 -6.01 -2.09
CA PRO A 236 -35.65 -6.77 -0.85
C PRO A 236 -37.01 -7.33 -0.41
N SER A 237 -38.09 -6.71 -0.84
CA SER A 237 -39.44 -7.21 -0.58
C SER A 237 -39.71 -8.60 -1.15
N GLU A 238 -39.04 -8.99 -2.24
CA GLU A 238 -39.17 -10.34 -2.81
C GLU A 238 -38.58 -11.41 -1.88
N LEU A 239 -37.43 -11.15 -1.24
CA LEU A 239 -36.87 -12.02 -0.21
C LEU A 239 -37.76 -12.13 1.01
N LYS A 240 -38.37 -11.03 1.40
CA LYS A 240 -39.33 -10.99 2.55
C LYS A 240 -40.57 -11.81 2.28
N MET A 241 -41.15 -11.67 1.06
CA MET A 241 -42.35 -12.44 0.66
C MET A 241 -42.07 -13.94 0.52
N ALA A 242 -40.82 -14.31 0.21
CA ALA A 242 -40.42 -15.71 0.10
C ALA A 242 -40.42 -16.46 1.46
N GLY A 243 -40.57 -15.78 2.59
CA GLY A 243 -40.66 -16.40 3.92
C GLY A 243 -39.43 -17.14 4.40
N ILE A 244 -38.24 -16.70 3.94
CA ILE A 244 -36.97 -17.35 4.28
C ILE A 244 -36.63 -17.07 5.75
N SER A 245 -36.11 -18.09 6.46
CA SER A 245 -35.76 -17.96 7.87
C SER A 245 -34.59 -16.99 8.09
N GLU A 246 -34.55 -16.28 9.24
CA GLU A 246 -33.49 -15.36 9.61
C GLU A 246 -32.10 -16.04 9.53
N LYS A 247 -31.98 -17.28 10.03
CA LYS A 247 -30.74 -18.05 9.92
C LYS A 247 -30.30 -18.22 8.47
N ARG A 248 -31.21 -18.60 7.57
CA ARG A 248 -30.90 -18.80 6.15
C ARG A 248 -30.52 -17.48 5.45
N LEU A 249 -31.19 -16.39 5.81
CA LEU A 249 -30.81 -15.06 5.28
C LEU A 249 -29.39 -14.66 5.70
N VAL A 250 -29.02 -14.93 6.94
CA VAL A 250 -27.63 -14.69 7.41
C VAL A 250 -26.63 -15.57 6.68
N GLU A 251 -26.96 -16.84 6.44
CA GLU A 251 -26.13 -17.76 5.63
C GLU A 251 -25.93 -17.23 4.20
N VAL A 252 -26.99 -16.70 3.57
CA VAL A 252 -26.91 -16.04 2.24
C VAL A 252 -25.96 -14.86 2.27
N ALA A 253 -26.08 -13.96 3.23
CA ALA A 253 -25.19 -12.79 3.34
C ALA A 253 -23.72 -13.19 3.52
N MET A 254 -23.46 -14.30 4.22
CA MET A 254 -22.09 -14.79 4.45
C MET A 254 -21.50 -15.51 3.23
N ILE A 255 -22.25 -16.34 2.54
CA ILE A 255 -21.76 -17.05 1.35
C ILE A 255 -21.66 -16.14 0.12
N ALA A 256 -22.53 -15.12 0.04
CA ALA A 256 -22.71 -14.21 -1.08
C ALA A 256 -22.82 -12.75 -0.59
N PRO A 257 -21.68 -12.12 -0.26
CA PRO A 257 -21.66 -10.77 0.33
C PRO A 257 -22.36 -9.68 -0.48
N GLN A 258 -22.53 -9.89 -1.79
CA GLN A 258 -23.28 -8.98 -2.65
C GLN A 258 -24.77 -8.87 -2.29
N TRP A 259 -25.29 -9.76 -1.44
CA TRP A 259 -26.68 -9.74 -0.91
C TRP A 259 -26.80 -9.13 0.49
N ILE A 260 -25.71 -8.68 1.10
CA ILE A 260 -25.71 -8.15 2.47
C ILE A 260 -26.72 -7.02 2.63
N ASP A 261 -26.78 -6.08 1.68
CA ASP A 261 -27.70 -4.94 1.75
C ASP A 261 -29.17 -5.38 1.71
N PHE A 262 -29.52 -6.32 0.82
CA PHE A 262 -30.86 -6.90 0.75
C PHE A 262 -31.24 -7.61 2.03
N VAL A 263 -30.35 -8.44 2.54
CA VAL A 263 -30.58 -9.18 3.78
C VAL A 263 -30.69 -8.24 4.97
N ASN A 264 -29.84 -7.20 5.04
CA ASN A 264 -29.88 -6.20 6.10
C ASN A 264 -31.24 -5.49 6.14
N GLU A 265 -31.79 -5.12 4.97
CA GLU A 265 -33.09 -4.46 4.87
C GLU A 265 -34.23 -5.40 5.29
N VAL A 266 -34.19 -6.66 4.90
CA VAL A 266 -35.19 -7.67 5.26
C VAL A 266 -35.18 -8.01 6.75
N LEU A 267 -34.00 -8.21 7.34
CA LEU A 267 -33.81 -8.53 8.76
C LEU A 267 -34.09 -7.34 9.67
N GLY A 268 -33.78 -6.12 9.24
CA GLY A 268 -33.90 -4.92 10.06
C GLY A 268 -33.10 -4.98 11.37
N TRP A 269 -32.02 -5.77 11.42
CA TRP A 269 -31.15 -5.83 12.59
C TRP A 269 -30.15 -4.67 12.57
N ASP A 270 -30.24 -3.77 13.55
CA ASP A 270 -29.21 -2.74 13.70
C ASP A 270 -27.83 -3.37 13.93
N GLY A 271 -26.84 -2.98 13.14
CA GLY A 271 -25.48 -3.53 13.19
C GLY A 271 -25.25 -4.81 12.39
N PHE A 272 -26.23 -5.33 11.65
CA PHE A 272 -26.07 -6.58 10.88
C PHE A 272 -25.01 -6.44 9.76
N LYS A 273 -25.16 -5.43 8.92
CA LYS A 273 -24.21 -5.15 7.83
C LYS A 273 -22.78 -4.93 8.38
N GLU A 274 -22.68 -4.17 9.44
CA GLU A 274 -21.43 -3.92 10.18
C GLU A 274 -20.75 -5.23 10.63
N ALA A 275 -21.57 -6.16 11.19
CA ALA A 275 -21.08 -7.46 11.65
C ALA A 275 -20.65 -8.38 10.50
N CYS A 276 -21.36 -8.37 9.39
CA CYS A 276 -20.94 -9.12 8.20
C CYS A 276 -19.55 -8.68 7.72
N TYR A 277 -19.32 -7.36 7.59
CA TYR A 277 -18.02 -6.84 7.19
C TYR A 277 -16.92 -7.04 8.24
N TYR A 278 -17.27 -7.09 9.54
CA TYR A 278 -16.32 -7.50 10.57
C TYR A 278 -15.78 -8.92 10.30
N PHE A 279 -16.65 -9.90 10.04
CA PHE A 279 -16.19 -11.25 9.72
C PHE A 279 -15.40 -11.30 8.41
N ILE A 280 -15.86 -10.60 7.36
CA ILE A 280 -15.19 -10.54 6.06
C ILE A 280 -13.78 -9.95 6.21
N ALA A 281 -13.60 -8.88 6.97
CA ALA A 281 -12.33 -8.19 7.15
C ALA A 281 -11.24 -9.06 7.80
N HIS A 282 -11.62 -10.06 8.60
CA HIS A 282 -10.67 -10.98 9.25
C HIS A 282 -10.37 -12.24 8.42
N MET A 283 -10.95 -12.35 7.22
CA MET A 283 -10.65 -13.46 6.30
C MET A 283 -9.40 -13.14 5.48
N LYS A 284 -8.52 -14.13 5.32
CA LYS A 284 -7.34 -14.01 4.45
C LYS A 284 -7.75 -14.35 3.01
N GLN A 285 -8.31 -13.38 2.32
CA GLN A 285 -8.66 -13.46 0.91
C GLN A 285 -8.18 -12.19 0.21
N GLU A 286 -7.88 -12.29 -1.09
CA GLU A 286 -7.73 -11.10 -1.93
C GLU A 286 -9.07 -10.37 -1.95
N ASP A 287 -9.08 -9.18 -1.41
CA ASP A 287 -10.31 -8.41 -1.32
C ASP A 287 -10.41 -7.46 -2.51
N PRO A 288 -11.50 -7.57 -3.30
CA PRO A 288 -11.81 -6.55 -4.30
C PRO A 288 -11.86 -5.16 -3.65
N GLU A 289 -11.47 -4.14 -4.38
CA GLU A 289 -11.48 -2.73 -3.93
C GLU A 289 -12.81 -2.33 -3.26
N ARG A 290 -13.92 -2.88 -3.76
CA ARG A 290 -15.25 -2.70 -3.18
C ARG A 290 -15.34 -3.12 -1.73
N LYS A 291 -14.78 -4.30 -1.35
CA LYS A 291 -14.79 -4.77 0.03
C LYS A 291 -13.91 -3.91 0.92
N LYS A 292 -12.79 -3.47 0.40
CA LYS A 292 -11.89 -2.54 1.11
C LYS A 292 -12.60 -1.21 1.41
N ALA A 293 -13.34 -0.67 0.43
CA ALA A 293 -14.13 0.54 0.59
C ALA A 293 -15.23 0.38 1.65
N GLU A 294 -15.96 -0.73 1.64
CA GLU A 294 -16.99 -1.02 2.67
C GLU A 294 -16.38 -1.17 4.07
N ILE A 295 -15.26 -1.89 4.21
CA ILE A 295 -14.54 -2.04 5.48
C ILE A 295 -14.09 -0.68 6.01
N ALA A 296 -13.66 0.23 5.12
CA ALA A 296 -13.23 1.58 5.47
C ALA A 296 -14.31 2.45 6.13
N HIS A 297 -15.59 2.12 5.97
CA HIS A 297 -16.67 2.79 6.69
C HIS A 297 -16.68 2.48 8.19
N TYR A 298 -16.14 1.33 8.60
CA TYR A 298 -16.24 0.82 9.98
C TYR A 298 -14.92 0.93 10.75
N THR A 299 -13.78 0.95 10.07
CA THR A 299 -12.46 1.02 10.72
C THR A 299 -11.44 1.78 9.88
N ASN A 300 -10.49 2.41 10.57
CA ASN A 300 -9.32 3.03 9.94
C ASN A 300 -8.12 2.07 9.83
N LEU A 301 -8.25 0.82 10.29
CA LEU A 301 -7.18 -0.17 10.14
C LEU A 301 -7.02 -0.60 8.68
N ASP A 302 -5.79 -0.97 8.33
CA ASP A 302 -5.49 -1.54 7.02
C ASP A 302 -6.17 -2.91 6.88
N PRO A 303 -6.88 -3.21 5.78
CA PRO A 303 -7.44 -4.53 5.52
C PRO A 303 -6.42 -5.66 5.58
N LEU A 304 -5.16 -5.42 5.18
CA LEU A 304 -4.08 -6.40 5.30
C LEU A 304 -3.73 -6.68 6.76
N ASP A 305 -3.67 -5.64 7.59
CA ASP A 305 -3.44 -5.79 9.04
C ASP A 305 -4.58 -6.57 9.69
N LEU A 306 -5.84 -6.27 9.34
CA LEU A 306 -7.02 -7.02 9.82
C LEU A 306 -6.95 -8.50 9.44
N SER A 307 -6.57 -8.80 8.19
CA SER A 307 -6.40 -10.18 7.71
C SER A 307 -5.24 -10.90 8.40
N ASP A 308 -4.23 -10.18 8.87
CA ASP A 308 -3.10 -10.69 9.65
C ASP A 308 -3.41 -10.81 11.15
N GLY A 309 -4.50 -10.19 11.62
CA GLY A 309 -5.00 -10.31 12.99
C GLY A 309 -5.05 -9.02 13.80
N ALA A 310 -4.89 -7.84 13.16
CA ALA A 310 -5.21 -6.58 13.81
C ALA A 310 -6.71 -6.52 14.14
N PHE A 311 -7.06 -5.78 15.19
CA PHE A 311 -8.39 -5.81 15.75
C PHE A 311 -8.86 -4.44 16.22
N ASP A 312 -10.01 -4.04 15.71
CA ASP A 312 -10.69 -2.81 16.15
C ASP A 312 -11.67 -3.13 17.29
N ILE A 313 -11.26 -2.78 18.51
CA ILE A 313 -12.03 -3.03 19.73
C ILE A 313 -13.35 -2.27 19.72
N THR A 314 -13.35 -1.02 19.29
CA THR A 314 -14.54 -0.16 19.26
C THR A 314 -15.58 -0.71 18.28
N TRP A 315 -15.14 -1.12 17.11
CA TRP A 315 -15.99 -1.76 16.11
C TRP A 315 -16.64 -3.04 16.67
N CYS A 316 -15.83 -3.93 17.23
CA CYS A 316 -16.34 -5.17 17.82
C CYS A 316 -17.34 -4.95 18.96
N GLN A 317 -17.03 -4.04 19.91
CA GLN A 317 -17.93 -3.72 21.03
C GLN A 317 -19.24 -3.12 20.54
N THR A 318 -19.21 -2.25 19.52
CA THR A 318 -20.39 -1.65 18.91
C THR A 318 -21.31 -2.72 18.32
N ILE A 319 -20.76 -3.65 17.53
CA ILE A 319 -21.49 -4.76 16.93
C ILE A 319 -22.14 -5.64 18.02
N TYR A 320 -21.36 -6.02 19.03
CA TYR A 320 -21.84 -6.90 20.09
C TYR A 320 -22.97 -6.25 20.89
N LYS A 321 -22.85 -4.94 21.16
CA LYS A 321 -23.91 -4.18 21.86
C LYS A 321 -25.20 -4.08 21.06
N LYS A 322 -25.11 -3.86 19.73
CA LYS A 322 -26.25 -3.72 18.82
C LYS A 322 -26.99 -5.04 18.62
N LEU A 323 -26.28 -6.14 18.39
CA LEU A 323 -26.86 -7.42 17.99
C LEU A 323 -27.20 -8.33 19.17
N GLY A 324 -26.43 -8.28 20.23
CA GLY A 324 -26.56 -9.19 21.37
C GLY A 324 -26.14 -10.63 21.05
N GLU A 325 -26.02 -11.44 22.10
CA GLU A 325 -25.43 -12.78 22.03
C GLU A 325 -26.14 -13.74 21.06
N LYS A 326 -27.48 -13.70 21.04
CA LYS A 326 -28.26 -14.63 20.19
C LYS A 326 -28.03 -14.43 18.72
N ARG A 327 -28.04 -13.17 18.23
CA ARG A 327 -27.77 -12.83 16.82
C ARG A 327 -26.28 -13.06 16.43
N ILE A 328 -25.36 -12.72 17.33
CA ILE A 328 -23.94 -13.04 17.17
C ILE A 328 -23.73 -14.54 17.01
N LYS A 329 -24.42 -15.38 17.73
CA LYS A 329 -24.32 -16.84 17.57
C LYS A 329 -24.74 -17.29 16.17
N ILE A 330 -25.82 -16.73 15.61
CA ILE A 330 -26.25 -17.03 14.23
C ILE A 330 -25.15 -16.63 13.22
N LEU A 331 -24.57 -15.44 13.41
CA LEU A 331 -23.44 -14.96 12.59
C LEU A 331 -22.20 -15.87 12.73
N TYR A 332 -21.88 -16.33 13.94
CA TYR A 332 -20.78 -17.29 14.17
C TYR A 332 -21.00 -18.57 13.38
N ASP A 333 -22.21 -19.13 13.41
CA ASP A 333 -22.51 -20.37 12.72
C ASP A 333 -22.47 -20.20 11.20
N ALA A 334 -22.89 -19.04 10.67
CA ALA A 334 -22.86 -18.74 9.26
C ALA A 334 -21.47 -18.32 8.74
N SER A 335 -20.57 -17.79 9.61
CA SER A 335 -19.26 -17.30 9.20
C SER A 335 -18.36 -18.38 8.57
N LYS A 336 -18.63 -19.67 8.83
CA LYS A 336 -17.97 -20.80 8.16
C LYS A 336 -18.15 -20.78 6.63
N LEU A 337 -19.22 -20.13 6.14
CA LEU A 337 -19.52 -20.02 4.71
C LEU A 337 -18.73 -18.93 3.98
N LEU A 338 -18.00 -18.07 4.70
CA LEU A 338 -17.17 -17.03 4.10
C LEU A 338 -15.95 -17.58 3.36
N CYS A 339 -15.33 -18.64 3.87
CA CYS A 339 -14.13 -19.26 3.27
C CYS A 339 -14.08 -20.76 3.55
N GLU A 340 -13.36 -21.50 2.70
CA GLU A 340 -13.16 -22.96 2.85
C GLU A 340 -12.19 -23.31 4.00
N ASN A 341 -11.37 -22.36 4.43
CA ASN A 341 -10.40 -22.55 5.49
C ASN A 341 -10.93 -22.11 6.87
N SER A 342 -10.16 -22.34 7.92
CA SER A 342 -10.55 -22.08 9.31
C SER A 342 -10.38 -20.62 9.77
N PHE A 343 -10.19 -19.64 8.86
CA PHE A 343 -9.99 -18.23 9.28
C PHE A 343 -11.21 -17.64 10.00
N HIS A 344 -12.42 -18.11 9.74
CA HIS A 344 -13.62 -17.72 10.51
C HIS A 344 -13.47 -17.99 12.01
N VAL A 345 -12.67 -18.98 12.41
CA VAL A 345 -12.40 -19.29 13.83
C VAL A 345 -11.61 -18.15 14.50
N ARG A 346 -10.70 -17.51 13.77
CA ARG A 346 -9.94 -16.35 14.26
C ARG A 346 -10.86 -15.18 14.61
N ALA A 347 -11.73 -14.78 13.67
CA ALA A 347 -12.67 -13.66 13.89
C ALA A 347 -13.56 -13.89 15.13
N ARG A 348 -14.02 -15.13 15.32
CA ARG A 348 -14.81 -15.55 16.50
C ARG A 348 -13.97 -15.50 17.78
N LYS A 349 -12.74 -16.02 17.73
CA LYS A 349 -11.81 -16.05 18.87
C LYS A 349 -11.48 -14.64 19.38
N TYR A 350 -11.31 -13.69 18.46
CA TYR A 350 -11.01 -12.29 18.81
C TYR A 350 -12.23 -11.58 19.41
N MET A 351 -13.42 -11.81 18.87
CA MET A 351 -14.64 -11.28 19.46
C MET A 351 -14.89 -11.85 20.86
N ASP A 352 -14.66 -13.15 21.07
CA ASP A 352 -14.76 -13.78 22.37
C ASP A 352 -13.72 -13.24 23.37
N ALA A 353 -12.51 -12.92 22.92
CA ALA A 353 -11.48 -12.26 23.72
C ALA A 353 -11.91 -10.83 24.12
N CYS A 354 -12.38 -10.04 23.16
CA CYS A 354 -12.82 -8.65 23.38
C CYS A 354 -14.00 -8.57 24.36
N THR A 355 -14.89 -9.57 24.34
CA THR A 355 -16.07 -9.62 25.21
C THR A 355 -15.82 -10.33 26.54
N GLY A 356 -14.60 -10.79 26.80
CA GLY A 356 -14.22 -11.43 28.07
C GLY A 356 -14.82 -12.80 28.28
N LYS A 357 -15.25 -13.54 27.24
CA LYS A 357 -15.81 -14.91 27.37
C LYS A 357 -14.77 -15.93 27.80
N LYS A 358 -13.48 -15.67 27.55
CA LYS A 358 -12.35 -16.46 28.03
C LYS A 358 -11.38 -15.55 28.75
N SER A 359 -10.69 -16.09 29.76
CA SER A 359 -9.73 -15.35 30.55
C SER A 359 -8.41 -15.14 29.83
N LYS A 360 -7.63 -14.15 30.27
CA LYS A 360 -6.30 -13.87 29.72
C LYS A 360 -5.34 -15.04 29.95
N GLU A 361 -5.50 -15.77 31.10
CA GLU A 361 -4.67 -16.93 31.45
C GLU A 361 -4.86 -18.08 30.46
N GLU A 362 -6.10 -18.33 30.02
CA GLU A 362 -6.37 -19.36 29.00
C GLU A 362 -5.67 -19.04 27.68
N TYR A 363 -5.73 -17.79 27.22
CA TYR A 363 -5.04 -17.38 25.99
C TYR A 363 -3.53 -17.36 26.14
N TRP A 364 -3.03 -16.91 27.30
CA TRP A 364 -1.59 -16.94 27.59
C TRP A 364 -1.06 -18.38 27.60
N LYS A 365 -1.76 -19.33 28.20
CA LYS A 365 -1.39 -20.74 28.22
C LYS A 365 -1.33 -21.31 26.81
N GLU A 366 -2.34 -21.04 25.98
CA GLU A 366 -2.34 -21.49 24.58
C GLU A 366 -1.20 -20.85 23.76
N ALA A 367 -0.91 -19.57 23.98
CA ALA A 367 0.17 -18.86 23.33
C ALA A 367 1.56 -19.37 23.78
N SER A 368 1.74 -19.65 25.07
CA SER A 368 3.04 -20.10 25.62
C SER A 368 3.35 -21.55 25.31
N GLU A 369 2.38 -22.47 25.51
CA GLU A 369 2.60 -23.92 25.34
C GLU A 369 2.64 -24.31 23.85
N LYS A 370 1.78 -23.74 23.01
CA LYS A 370 1.62 -24.12 21.60
C LYS A 370 2.22 -23.12 20.62
N ARG A 371 2.73 -21.99 21.09
CA ARG A 371 3.12 -20.82 20.28
C ARG A 371 2.06 -20.43 19.26
N ASN A 372 0.79 -20.46 19.70
CA ASN A 372 -0.34 -20.11 18.86
C ASN A 372 -0.42 -18.60 18.69
N LYS A 373 -0.29 -18.13 17.44
CA LYS A 373 -0.29 -16.70 17.08
C LYS A 373 -1.63 -16.02 17.34
N ASP A 374 -2.74 -16.70 17.03
CA ASP A 374 -4.07 -16.15 17.27
C ASP A 374 -4.39 -16.06 18.78
N ALA A 375 -3.80 -16.95 19.60
CA ALA A 375 -3.90 -16.86 21.05
C ALA A 375 -3.07 -15.68 21.61
N LEU A 376 -1.88 -15.40 21.05
CA LEU A 376 -1.09 -14.23 21.43
C LEU A 376 -1.86 -12.93 21.14
N ASN A 377 -2.46 -12.82 19.95
CA ASN A 377 -3.29 -11.67 19.61
C ASN A 377 -4.51 -11.56 20.54
N SER A 378 -5.22 -12.68 20.80
CA SER A 378 -6.35 -12.70 21.73
C SER A 378 -5.96 -12.28 23.15
N TYR A 379 -4.79 -12.72 23.64
CA TYR A 379 -4.24 -12.29 24.92
C TYR A 379 -4.08 -10.78 25.03
N CYS A 380 -3.69 -10.12 23.94
CA CYS A 380 -3.57 -8.67 23.87
C CYS A 380 -4.93 -7.94 23.72
N ILE A 381 -5.96 -8.65 23.24
CA ILE A 381 -7.31 -8.09 23.03
C ILE A 381 -8.18 -8.17 24.30
N VAL A 382 -8.02 -9.20 25.17
CA VAL A 382 -8.77 -9.30 26.43
C VAL A 382 -8.69 -7.98 27.20
N PRO A 383 -9.80 -7.43 27.75
CA PRO A 383 -9.79 -6.17 28.48
C PRO A 383 -8.65 -6.07 29.50
N ILE A 384 -7.97 -4.92 29.54
CA ILE A 384 -6.85 -4.66 30.45
C ILE A 384 -7.40 -4.30 31.83
N GLU A 385 -6.87 -4.95 32.87
CA GLU A 385 -7.31 -4.72 34.25
C GLU A 385 -6.66 -3.48 34.87
N ASN A 386 -5.36 -3.30 34.64
CA ASN A 386 -4.57 -2.22 35.22
C ASN A 386 -3.22 -2.07 34.48
N GLU A 387 -2.44 -1.11 34.90
CA GLU A 387 -1.15 -0.79 34.29
C GLU A 387 -0.09 -1.90 34.46
N LYS A 388 -0.17 -2.68 35.53
CA LYS A 388 0.72 -3.82 35.76
C LYS A 388 0.42 -4.94 34.75
N ASP A 389 -0.85 -5.24 34.54
CA ASP A 389 -1.32 -6.20 33.52
C ASP A 389 -0.87 -5.76 32.10
N LEU A 390 -0.99 -4.46 31.78
CA LEU A 390 -0.48 -3.93 30.52
C LEU A 390 1.01 -4.16 30.35
N MET A 391 1.82 -3.90 31.37
CA MET A 391 3.26 -4.11 31.34
C MET A 391 3.60 -5.61 31.20
N GLU A 392 2.92 -6.50 31.92
CA GLU A 392 3.14 -7.96 31.84
C GLU A 392 2.88 -8.47 30.41
N ARG A 393 1.78 -8.02 29.76
CA ARG A 393 1.46 -8.39 28.38
C ARG A 393 2.50 -7.84 27.39
N TYR A 394 2.91 -6.60 27.55
CA TYR A 394 3.97 -6.00 26.73
C TYR A 394 5.27 -6.80 26.83
N LEU A 395 5.73 -7.11 28.04
CA LEU A 395 6.95 -7.88 28.27
C LEU A 395 6.85 -9.30 27.69
N TYR A 396 5.68 -9.92 27.78
CA TYR A 396 5.47 -11.25 27.21
C TYR A 396 5.56 -11.23 25.67
N VAL A 397 5.00 -10.22 25.00
CA VAL A 397 5.15 -10.07 23.53
C VAL A 397 6.62 -9.89 23.15
N GLN A 398 7.38 -9.10 23.91
CA GLN A 398 8.84 -8.93 23.67
C GLN A 398 9.60 -10.24 23.88
N GLN A 399 9.26 -11.02 24.91
CA GLN A 399 9.83 -12.33 25.16
C GLN A 399 9.52 -13.29 24.01
N PHE A 400 8.28 -13.35 23.55
CA PHE A 400 7.85 -14.19 22.44
C PHE A 400 8.66 -13.87 21.18
N LEU A 401 8.86 -12.58 20.87
CA LEU A 401 9.71 -12.13 19.76
C LEU A 401 11.18 -12.53 19.92
N LYS A 402 11.73 -12.42 21.14
CA LYS A 402 13.13 -12.82 21.43
C LYS A 402 13.33 -14.32 21.23
N GLU A 403 12.39 -15.14 21.68
CA GLU A 403 12.41 -16.60 21.52
C GLU A 403 12.26 -17.04 20.05
N SER A 404 11.63 -16.24 19.19
CA SER A 404 11.47 -16.54 17.76
C SER A 404 12.80 -16.73 17.04
N LYS A 405 13.90 -16.15 17.56
CA LYS A 405 15.26 -16.27 17.01
C LYS A 405 15.81 -17.71 17.01
N ALA A 406 15.18 -18.61 17.77
CA ALA A 406 15.53 -20.04 17.78
C ALA A 406 15.02 -20.79 16.53
N PHE A 407 14.17 -20.19 15.72
CA PHE A 407 13.54 -20.82 14.55
C PHE A 407 14.15 -20.34 13.22
N GLY A 408 13.81 -21.01 12.11
CA GLY A 408 14.24 -20.60 10.76
C GLY A 408 13.66 -19.25 10.30
N ALA A 409 14.27 -18.63 9.31
CA ALA A 409 14.00 -17.26 8.87
C ALA A 409 12.53 -16.98 8.51
N GLN A 410 11.85 -17.91 7.82
CA GLN A 410 10.43 -17.76 7.45
C GLN A 410 9.52 -17.70 8.68
N ARG A 411 9.78 -18.56 9.68
CA ARG A 411 9.01 -18.56 10.93
C ARG A 411 9.31 -17.33 11.78
N GLN A 412 10.58 -16.88 11.83
CA GLN A 412 10.95 -15.63 12.49
C GLN A 412 10.19 -14.44 11.90
N ALA A 413 10.15 -14.32 10.56
CA ALA A 413 9.41 -13.24 9.90
C ALA A 413 7.91 -13.28 10.24
N SER A 414 7.30 -14.47 10.22
CA SER A 414 5.89 -14.66 10.54
C SER A 414 5.56 -14.38 12.01
N GLU A 415 6.44 -14.77 12.96
CA GLU A 415 6.25 -14.48 14.39
C GLU A 415 6.53 -13.01 14.71
N LYS A 416 7.51 -12.37 14.03
CA LYS A 416 7.75 -10.93 14.12
C LYS A 416 6.50 -10.15 13.72
N ARG A 417 5.91 -10.47 12.55
CA ARG A 417 4.66 -9.83 12.09
C ARG A 417 3.53 -10.01 13.10
N CYS A 418 3.39 -11.22 13.66
CA CYS A 418 2.39 -11.48 14.71
C CYS A 418 2.61 -10.61 15.96
N CYS A 419 3.87 -10.42 16.41
CA CYS A 419 4.17 -9.55 17.55
C CYS A 419 3.88 -8.07 17.26
N GLU A 420 4.15 -7.60 16.02
CA GLU A 420 3.78 -6.25 15.59
C GLU A 420 2.26 -6.04 15.70
N ILE A 421 1.47 -6.98 15.18
CA ILE A 421 0.00 -6.97 15.30
C ILE A 421 -0.45 -7.07 16.77
N ALA A 422 0.17 -7.93 17.58
CA ALA A 422 -0.16 -8.05 19.00
C ALA A 422 0.06 -6.73 19.75
N LEU A 423 1.12 -5.98 19.42
CA LEU A 423 1.37 -4.66 19.99
C LEU A 423 0.36 -3.61 19.51
N MET A 424 -0.09 -3.68 18.24
CA MET A 424 -1.18 -2.82 17.75
C MET A 424 -2.48 -3.09 18.52
N ASN A 425 -2.84 -4.37 18.71
CA ASN A 425 -4.03 -4.77 19.48
C ASN A 425 -3.92 -4.34 20.95
N LEU A 426 -2.75 -4.49 21.55
CA LEU A 426 -2.51 -4.08 22.93
C LEU A 426 -2.58 -2.54 23.07
N ALA A 427 -2.07 -1.80 22.11
CA ALA A 427 -2.17 -0.34 22.07
C ALA A 427 -3.61 0.12 21.97
N ALA A 428 -4.38 -0.44 21.04
CA ALA A 428 -5.81 -0.15 20.89
C ALA A 428 -6.59 -0.47 22.18
N ASN A 429 -6.28 -1.60 22.84
CA ASN A 429 -6.91 -2.02 24.09
C ASN A 429 -6.55 -1.10 25.28
N ALA A 430 -5.37 -0.52 25.26
CA ALA A 430 -4.90 0.46 26.25
C ALA A 430 -5.22 1.90 25.86
N HIS A 431 -6.04 2.14 24.83
CA HIS A 431 -6.45 3.45 24.33
C HIS A 431 -5.29 4.35 23.84
N PHE A 432 -4.24 3.73 23.28
CA PHE A 432 -3.20 4.46 22.55
C PHE A 432 -3.53 4.51 21.06
N ASP A 433 -3.31 5.65 20.44
CA ASP A 433 -3.56 5.86 19.00
C ASP A 433 -2.67 4.99 18.10
N THR A 434 -1.46 4.65 18.57
CA THR A 434 -0.50 3.84 17.84
C THR A 434 0.28 2.89 18.75
N ALA A 435 0.77 1.79 18.17
CA ALA A 435 1.66 0.86 18.87
C ALA A 435 2.94 1.55 19.36
N ASP A 436 3.47 2.51 18.61
CA ASP A 436 4.70 3.22 18.95
C ASP A 436 4.55 4.07 20.22
N ARG A 437 3.39 4.70 20.44
CA ARG A 437 3.08 5.42 21.67
C ARG A 437 3.03 4.48 22.89
N LEU A 438 2.40 3.32 22.74
CA LEU A 438 2.42 2.29 23.78
C LEU A 438 3.85 1.83 24.08
N ILE A 439 4.60 1.43 23.04
CA ILE A 439 5.99 0.96 23.17
C ILE A 439 6.83 2.01 23.86
N TRP A 440 6.75 3.25 23.44
CA TRP A 440 7.46 4.36 24.05
C TRP A 440 7.17 4.48 25.56
N LYS A 441 5.89 4.44 25.95
CA LYS A 441 5.48 4.53 27.37
C LYS A 441 5.99 3.36 28.19
N MET A 442 5.94 2.14 27.66
CA MET A 442 6.43 0.94 28.35
C MET A 442 7.96 0.96 28.47
N GLU A 443 8.66 1.29 27.41
CA GLU A 443 10.13 1.40 27.41
C GLU A 443 10.66 2.53 28.28
N ASN A 444 9.95 3.65 28.38
CA ASN A 444 10.31 4.73 29.28
C ASN A 444 10.38 4.23 30.74
N LYS A 445 9.38 3.43 31.17
CA LYS A 445 9.39 2.82 32.51
C LYS A 445 10.53 1.81 32.71
N ILE A 446 10.86 1.06 31.67
CA ILE A 446 11.96 0.07 31.71
C ILE A 446 13.31 0.80 31.71
N SER A 447 13.44 1.89 30.94
CA SER A 447 14.70 2.62 30.80
C SER A 447 15.15 3.29 32.08
N ASP A 448 14.24 3.58 33.00
CA ASP A 448 14.56 4.16 34.30
C ASP A 448 15.52 3.26 35.11
N GLN A 449 15.46 1.95 34.96
CA GLN A 449 16.39 1.01 35.58
C GLN A 449 17.83 1.17 35.07
N TYR A 450 18.01 1.67 33.83
CA TYR A 450 19.34 1.84 33.23
C TYR A 450 20.01 3.21 33.55
N LYS A 451 19.40 4.09 34.33
CA LYS A 451 20.00 5.39 34.68
C LYS A 451 21.38 5.25 35.33
N ASN A 452 21.63 4.11 35.99
CA ASN A 452 22.91 3.87 36.63
C ASN A 452 24.07 3.59 35.67
N VAL A 453 23.83 3.19 34.43
CA VAL A 453 24.89 2.96 33.43
C VAL A 453 25.53 4.24 32.91
N LEU A 454 24.89 5.40 33.15
CA LEU A 454 25.45 6.71 32.81
C LEU A 454 26.54 7.14 33.79
N LYS A 455 26.54 6.54 34.95
CA LYS A 455 27.57 6.83 35.99
C LYS A 455 28.78 5.97 35.71
N LEU A 456 29.97 6.57 35.79
CA LEU A 456 31.24 5.89 35.66
C LEU A 456 31.33 4.81 36.72
N ARG A 457 31.57 3.55 36.28
CA ARG A 457 31.79 2.41 37.17
C ARG A 457 33.10 1.73 36.85
N ARG A 458 33.92 1.46 37.89
CA ARG A 458 35.18 0.75 37.76
C ARG A 458 34.97 -0.78 37.77
N ILE A 459 35.57 -1.46 36.82
CA ILE A 459 35.61 -2.92 36.71
C ILE A 459 37.06 -3.31 36.52
N GLU A 460 37.66 -4.01 37.48
CA GLU A 460 39.09 -4.32 37.46
C GLU A 460 39.95 -3.06 37.21
N ASP A 461 40.66 -3.01 36.08
CA ASP A 461 41.56 -1.97 35.65
C ASP A 461 40.93 -0.99 34.60
N ILE A 462 39.62 -1.10 34.32
CA ILE A 462 38.91 -0.21 33.43
C ILE A 462 37.75 0.50 34.14
N GLU A 463 37.41 1.63 33.60
CA GLU A 463 36.19 2.39 33.96
C GLU A 463 35.25 2.36 32.76
N LEU A 464 33.97 2.06 33.02
CA LEU A 464 32.93 1.86 32.03
C LEU A 464 31.72 2.70 32.34
N TYR A 465 31.17 3.42 31.35
CA TYR A 465 29.92 4.13 31.44
C TYR A 465 29.30 4.28 30.01
N LEU A 466 28.02 4.65 29.96
CA LEU A 466 27.33 5.01 28.74
C LEU A 466 27.26 6.53 28.64
N GLU A 467 27.75 7.09 27.57
CA GLU A 467 27.67 8.51 27.25
C GLU A 467 26.51 8.73 26.26
N VAL A 468 25.70 9.76 26.51
CA VAL A 468 24.64 10.21 25.58
C VAL A 468 24.98 11.62 25.17
N ASP A 469 25.14 11.87 23.89
CA ASP A 469 25.48 13.18 23.35
C ASP A 469 24.25 14.13 23.32
N GLU A 470 24.48 15.37 22.94
CA GLU A 470 23.45 16.43 22.82
C GLU A 470 22.38 16.12 21.74
N ASN A 471 22.65 15.19 20.84
CA ASN A 471 21.71 14.73 19.83
C ASN A 471 20.96 13.44 20.26
N GLY A 472 21.24 12.91 21.46
CA GLY A 472 20.60 11.71 21.99
C GLY A 472 21.23 10.39 21.51
N GLN A 473 22.33 10.45 20.77
CA GLN A 473 23.07 9.26 20.38
C GLN A 473 23.92 8.75 21.54
N ASN A 474 23.95 7.45 21.74
CA ASN A 474 24.66 6.87 22.88
C ASN A 474 25.84 6.01 22.45
N GLU A 475 26.94 6.09 23.23
CA GLU A 475 28.18 5.35 23.01
C GLU A 475 28.68 4.73 24.33
N ILE A 476 29.23 3.50 24.25
CA ILE A 476 29.87 2.88 25.40
C ILE A 476 31.30 3.43 25.54
N CYS A 477 31.54 4.19 26.59
CA CYS A 477 32.86 4.74 26.93
C CYS A 477 33.62 3.83 27.86
N VAL A 478 34.82 3.44 27.41
CA VAL A 478 35.75 2.60 28.21
C VAL A 478 37.04 3.38 28.46
N LEU A 479 37.39 3.59 29.70
CA LEU A 479 38.63 4.28 30.07
C LEU A 479 39.58 3.28 30.78
N LYS A 480 40.89 3.38 30.50
CA LYS A 480 41.94 2.71 31.26
C LYS A 480 42.99 3.75 31.65
N ASN A 481 43.19 3.94 32.96
CA ASN A 481 44.10 4.98 33.49
C ASN A 481 43.78 6.37 32.88
N GLY A 482 42.50 6.75 32.75
CA GLY A 482 42.04 8.01 32.19
C GLY A 482 42.12 8.14 30.66
N LYS A 483 42.59 7.12 29.93
CA LYS A 483 42.68 7.12 28.47
C LYS A 483 41.53 6.32 27.86
N LYS A 484 40.78 6.89 26.88
CA LYS A 484 39.68 6.23 26.17
C LYS A 484 40.24 5.08 25.31
N LEU A 485 39.71 3.88 25.50
CA LEU A 485 39.99 2.70 24.67
C LEU A 485 39.04 2.62 23.50
N LYS A 486 39.50 2.09 22.35
CA LYS A 486 38.69 1.90 21.15
C LYS A 486 37.60 0.82 21.28
N SER A 487 37.78 -0.12 22.22
CA SER A 487 36.84 -1.23 22.43
C SER A 487 37.02 -1.86 23.83
N ILE A 488 36.01 -2.59 24.28
CA ILE A 488 36.00 -3.34 25.51
C ILE A 488 37.04 -4.47 25.42
N PRO A 489 37.97 -4.62 26.38
CA PRO A 489 38.94 -5.70 26.41
C PRO A 489 38.29 -7.10 26.31
N ALA A 490 38.89 -8.01 25.52
CA ALA A 490 38.30 -9.33 25.22
C ALA A 490 37.98 -10.15 26.50
N ARG A 491 38.80 -10.05 27.52
CA ARG A 491 38.63 -10.74 28.84
C ARG A 491 37.36 -10.30 29.58
N LEU A 492 36.88 -9.06 29.36
CA LEU A 492 35.72 -8.51 30.06
C LEU A 492 34.43 -8.58 29.23
N LYS A 493 34.47 -9.10 28.00
CA LYS A 493 33.30 -9.14 27.11
C LYS A 493 32.11 -9.90 27.72
N ASN A 494 32.37 -10.90 28.57
CA ASN A 494 31.32 -11.73 29.20
C ASN A 494 31.08 -11.35 30.68
N HIS A 495 31.71 -10.29 31.16
CA HIS A 495 31.44 -9.80 32.52
C HIS A 495 30.01 -9.31 32.64
N GLU A 496 29.31 -9.67 33.71
CA GLU A 496 27.88 -9.39 33.92
C GLU A 496 27.52 -7.91 33.71
N TYR A 497 28.26 -6.99 34.32
CA TYR A 497 28.01 -5.57 34.17
C TYR A 497 28.29 -5.07 32.73
N VAL A 498 29.26 -5.65 32.05
CA VAL A 498 29.53 -5.31 30.63
C VAL A 498 28.38 -5.75 29.75
N LEU A 499 27.81 -6.92 29.99
CA LEU A 499 26.61 -7.39 29.30
C LEU A 499 25.41 -6.46 29.55
N TYR A 500 25.22 -6.07 30.81
CA TYR A 500 24.18 -5.11 31.21
C TYR A 500 24.31 -3.74 30.52
N VAL A 501 25.54 -3.18 30.46
CA VAL A 501 25.78 -1.91 29.73
C VAL A 501 25.56 -2.06 28.24
N LYS A 502 25.92 -3.20 27.63
CA LYS A 502 25.64 -3.48 26.21
C LYS A 502 24.14 -3.58 25.93
N GLU A 503 23.40 -4.23 26.82
CA GLU A 503 21.93 -4.32 26.72
C GLU A 503 21.28 -2.93 26.80
N ALA A 504 21.70 -2.12 27.78
CA ALA A 504 21.25 -0.74 27.93
C ALA A 504 21.56 0.11 26.70
N HIS A 505 22.79 0.02 26.17
CA HIS A 505 23.20 0.70 24.95
C HIS A 505 22.30 0.33 23.76
N GLN A 506 22.07 -0.96 23.55
CA GLN A 506 21.23 -1.42 22.45
C GLN A 506 19.77 -0.97 22.60
N MET A 507 19.23 -1.05 23.80
CA MET A 507 17.86 -0.63 24.11
C MET A 507 17.67 0.86 23.86
N LEU A 508 18.53 1.72 24.41
CA LEU A 508 18.47 3.17 24.24
C LEU A 508 18.65 3.58 22.77
N LYS A 509 19.52 2.89 22.03
CA LYS A 509 19.71 3.11 20.59
C LYS A 509 18.45 2.78 19.80
N GLN A 510 17.80 1.66 20.09
CA GLN A 510 16.55 1.27 19.44
C GLN A 510 15.40 2.22 19.81
N GLN A 511 15.31 2.63 21.07
CA GLN A 511 14.33 3.59 21.55
C GLN A 511 14.50 4.95 20.87
N TYR A 512 15.74 5.43 20.73
CA TYR A 512 16.04 6.66 19.99
C TYR A 512 15.54 6.57 18.54
N GLN A 513 15.86 5.49 17.83
CA GLN A 513 15.46 5.32 16.43
C GLN A 513 13.94 5.26 16.26
N ARG A 514 13.24 4.51 17.13
CA ARG A 514 11.77 4.43 17.11
C ARG A 514 11.12 5.77 17.44
N THR A 515 11.60 6.46 18.49
CA THR A 515 11.07 7.77 18.85
C THR A 515 11.28 8.78 17.73
N ARG A 516 12.46 8.78 17.09
CA ARG A 516 12.74 9.63 15.94
C ARG A 516 11.75 9.37 14.80
N SER A 517 11.55 8.11 14.41
CA SER A 517 10.60 7.72 13.36
C SER A 517 9.16 8.10 13.72
N MET A 518 8.73 7.82 14.96
CA MET A 518 7.41 8.17 15.48
C MET A 518 7.14 9.68 15.39
N LEU A 519 8.13 10.50 15.78
CA LEU A 519 8.01 11.96 15.72
C LEU A 519 7.98 12.49 14.27
N GLU A 520 8.77 11.89 13.36
CA GLU A 520 8.75 12.25 11.94
C GLU A 520 7.39 11.90 11.31
N THR A 521 6.87 10.69 11.53
CA THR A 521 5.53 10.29 11.07
C THR A 521 4.44 11.18 11.65
N ALA A 522 4.53 11.54 12.93
CA ALA A 522 3.56 12.46 13.56
C ALA A 522 3.58 13.86 12.93
N MET A 523 4.73 14.32 12.47
CA MET A 523 4.85 15.57 11.70
C MET A 523 4.20 15.44 10.32
N GLU A 524 4.46 14.33 9.61
CA GLU A 524 3.92 14.05 8.28
C GLU A 524 2.39 13.89 8.29
N GLU A 525 1.84 13.32 9.36
CA GLU A 525 0.40 13.12 9.53
C GLU A 525 -0.32 14.27 10.26
N GLY A 526 0.42 15.24 10.79
CA GLY A 526 -0.13 16.32 11.63
C GLY A 526 -0.69 15.82 12.98
N THR A 527 -0.21 14.66 13.48
CA THR A 527 -0.76 14.01 14.68
C THR A 527 -0.41 14.82 15.96
N PRO A 528 -1.41 15.22 16.78
CA PRO A 528 -1.16 15.93 18.03
C PRO A 528 -0.70 14.98 19.15
N TYR A 529 -0.03 15.56 20.13
CA TYR A 529 0.31 14.98 21.43
C TYR A 529 -0.33 15.80 22.54
N GLU A 530 -0.58 15.17 23.69
CA GLU A 530 -0.88 15.92 24.90
C GLU A 530 0.40 16.58 25.43
N CYS A 531 0.29 17.80 26.01
CA CYS A 531 1.45 18.50 26.55
C CYS A 531 2.22 17.67 27.59
N ASP A 532 1.51 16.87 28.41
CA ASP A 532 2.12 15.98 29.41
C ASP A 532 2.96 14.85 28.76
N GLU A 533 2.57 14.37 27.57
CA GLU A 533 3.35 13.37 26.83
C GLU A 533 4.68 13.98 26.35
N ILE A 534 4.64 15.17 25.77
CA ILE A 534 5.85 15.91 25.34
C ILE A 534 6.73 16.25 26.53
N GLU A 535 6.15 16.64 27.67
CA GLU A 535 6.92 16.87 28.90
C GLU A 535 7.64 15.61 29.38
N ALA A 536 6.95 14.45 29.36
CA ALA A 536 7.56 13.17 29.73
C ALA A 536 8.69 12.80 28.75
N MET A 537 8.48 13.00 27.43
CA MET A 537 9.51 12.76 26.40
C MET A 537 10.70 13.68 26.57
N SER A 538 10.49 14.96 26.89
CA SER A 538 11.57 15.95 27.05
C SER A 538 12.52 15.64 28.21
N LYS A 539 12.02 14.94 29.23
CA LYS A 539 12.79 14.51 30.41
C LYS A 539 13.51 13.18 30.20
N HIS A 540 13.16 12.46 29.16
CA HIS A 540 13.73 11.15 28.88
C HIS A 540 15.13 11.27 28.24
N ILE A 541 16.04 10.35 28.60
CA ILE A 541 17.45 10.45 28.25
C ILE A 541 17.72 10.34 26.75
N ALA A 542 17.01 9.49 26.04
CA ALA A 542 17.17 9.32 24.60
C ALA A 542 16.21 10.22 23.80
N ALA A 543 15.00 10.48 24.29
CA ALA A 543 13.98 11.26 23.59
C ALA A 543 14.10 12.76 23.81
N GLY A 544 14.59 13.19 24.99
CA GLY A 544 14.72 14.60 25.35
C GLY A 544 15.49 15.45 24.34
N PRO A 545 16.66 14.99 23.84
CA PRO A 545 17.38 15.68 22.79
C PRO A 545 16.58 15.83 21.48
N LEU A 546 15.77 14.81 21.09
CA LEU A 546 14.90 14.87 19.92
C LEU A 546 13.87 16.01 20.09
N ILE A 547 13.18 16.04 21.23
CA ILE A 547 12.13 17.02 21.53
C ILE A 547 12.68 18.47 21.56
N ARG A 548 13.85 18.68 22.19
CA ARG A 548 14.45 20.03 22.31
C ARG A 548 14.83 20.65 20.98
N ASN A 549 15.17 19.82 19.98
CA ASN A 549 15.65 20.30 18.67
C ASN A 549 14.53 20.38 17.62
N LEU A 550 13.29 20.04 17.99
CA LEU A 550 12.13 20.13 17.08
C LEU A 550 11.32 21.39 17.32
N VAL A 551 10.86 21.98 16.23
CA VAL A 551 9.91 23.09 16.24
C VAL A 551 8.51 22.52 16.43
N MET A 552 7.74 23.07 17.33
CA MET A 552 6.39 22.63 17.67
C MET A 552 5.39 23.78 17.60
N ILE A 553 4.12 23.41 17.52
CA ILE A 553 2.98 24.34 17.53
C ILE A 553 2.08 23.97 18.71
N CYS A 554 1.81 24.94 19.55
CA CYS A 554 0.78 24.84 20.59
C CYS A 554 -0.08 26.10 20.52
N ASN A 555 -1.40 25.92 20.44
CA ASN A 555 -2.34 27.01 20.16
C ASN A 555 -1.96 27.73 18.85
N HIS A 556 -1.47 28.96 18.91
CA HIS A 556 -1.03 29.72 17.73
C HIS A 556 0.47 30.05 17.78
N PHE A 557 1.16 29.60 18.82
CA PHE A 557 2.58 29.88 19.00
C PHE A 557 3.44 28.77 18.42
N ILE A 558 4.48 29.16 17.71
CA ILE A 558 5.46 28.28 17.08
C ILE A 558 6.82 28.47 17.74
N GLY A 559 7.45 27.41 18.22
CA GLY A 559 8.73 27.52 18.93
C GLY A 559 9.32 26.18 19.31
N PHE A 560 10.43 26.20 20.01
CA PHE A 560 11.09 25.02 20.58
C PHE A 560 10.56 24.73 21.98
N TYR A 561 10.33 23.45 22.28
CA TYR A 561 9.82 23.06 23.60
C TYR A 561 10.89 23.14 24.68
N LYS A 562 10.59 23.84 25.75
CA LYS A 562 11.46 23.98 26.93
C LYS A 562 10.62 24.09 28.21
N ASP A 563 10.71 23.10 29.08
CA ASP A 563 10.13 23.10 30.45
C ASP A 563 8.66 23.55 30.50
N GLY A 564 7.80 23.01 29.64
CA GLY A 564 6.37 23.33 29.58
C GLY A 564 6.02 24.60 28.79
N TYR A 565 6.98 25.18 28.09
CA TYR A 565 6.80 26.37 27.24
C TYR A 565 7.31 26.11 25.83
N LEU A 566 6.69 26.75 24.84
CA LEU A 566 7.33 26.98 23.54
C LEU A 566 8.10 28.32 23.60
N VAL A 567 9.33 28.28 23.09
CA VAL A 567 10.26 29.40 23.13
C VAL A 567 10.79 29.71 21.74
N MET A 568 10.82 30.97 21.34
CA MET A 568 11.48 31.47 20.14
C MET A 568 12.10 32.87 20.40
N GLY A 569 13.44 32.92 20.45
CA GLY A 569 14.15 34.11 20.88
C GLY A 569 13.74 34.53 22.31
N ASP A 570 13.31 35.78 22.49
CA ASP A 570 12.84 36.31 23.77
C ASP A 570 11.35 36.03 24.07
N LYS A 571 10.63 35.45 23.11
CA LYS A 571 9.20 35.12 23.24
C LYS A 571 9.03 33.73 23.82
N LYS A 572 8.07 33.56 24.72
CA LYS A 572 7.68 32.29 25.29
C LYS A 572 6.18 32.21 25.53
N GLU A 573 5.59 31.07 25.31
CA GLU A 573 4.18 30.80 25.61
C GLU A 573 4.04 29.46 26.31
N LYS A 574 3.19 29.38 27.33
CA LYS A 574 2.94 28.13 28.08
C LYS A 574 2.14 27.17 27.23
N CYS A 575 2.60 25.93 27.17
CA CYS A 575 1.88 24.86 26.50
C CYS A 575 0.66 24.42 27.31
N THR A 576 -0.51 24.36 26.68
CA THR A 576 -1.76 23.88 27.27
C THR A 576 -2.56 23.10 26.26
N GLY A 577 -3.17 21.98 26.69
CA GLY A 577 -3.93 21.10 25.80
C GLY A 577 -3.01 20.28 24.88
N THR A 578 -3.24 20.37 23.57
CA THR A 578 -2.49 19.60 22.58
C THR A 578 -1.36 20.41 21.94
N ILE A 579 -0.31 19.70 21.59
CA ILE A 579 0.88 20.23 20.92
C ILE A 579 1.21 19.29 19.75
N ARG A 580 1.62 19.83 18.59
CA ARG A 580 2.06 19.05 17.46
C ARG A 580 3.42 19.50 16.94
N ILE A 581 4.11 18.60 16.27
CA ILE A 581 5.36 18.91 15.59
C ILE A 581 5.03 19.74 14.35
N ALA A 582 5.69 20.88 14.18
CA ALA A 582 5.45 21.75 13.04
C ALA A 582 5.95 21.11 11.75
N HIS A 583 5.12 21.09 10.73
CA HIS A 583 5.56 20.78 9.36
C HIS A 583 6.17 22.05 8.72
N VAL A 584 7.05 21.90 7.75
CA VAL A 584 7.66 23.05 7.04
C VAL A 584 6.61 23.95 6.40
N LEU A 585 5.48 23.40 5.93
CA LEU A 585 4.35 24.17 5.39
C LEU A 585 3.72 25.10 6.44
N ASP A 586 3.64 24.67 7.70
CA ASP A 586 3.14 25.53 8.78
C ASP A 586 4.02 26.76 8.94
N LEU A 587 5.35 26.57 8.90
CA LEU A 587 6.31 27.67 9.00
C LEU A 587 6.22 28.61 7.80
N TYR A 588 6.02 28.04 6.61
CA TYR A 588 5.86 28.79 5.37
C TYR A 588 4.56 29.61 5.38
N GLN A 589 3.43 28.98 5.70
CA GLN A 589 2.12 29.66 5.76
C GLN A 589 2.06 30.76 6.82
N ASN A 590 2.71 30.55 7.97
CA ASN A 590 2.83 31.57 9.02
C ASN A 590 3.94 32.59 8.74
N LYS A 591 4.65 32.51 7.60
CA LYS A 591 5.72 33.46 7.19
C LYS A 591 6.92 33.52 8.13
N VAL A 592 7.16 32.47 8.91
CA VAL A 592 8.26 32.41 9.90
C VAL A 592 9.38 31.45 9.48
N LEU A 593 9.25 30.76 8.33
CA LEU A 593 10.21 29.75 7.87
C LEU A 593 11.66 30.27 7.86
N LYS A 594 11.89 31.46 7.29
CA LYS A 594 13.23 32.05 7.21
C LYS A 594 13.80 32.41 8.59
N GLU A 595 12.96 32.84 9.53
CA GLU A 595 13.34 33.12 10.91
C GLU A 595 13.88 31.84 11.59
N PHE A 596 13.16 30.72 11.48
CA PHE A 596 13.60 29.42 12.03
C PHE A 596 14.84 28.87 11.32
N GLN A 597 14.96 29.04 10.01
CA GLN A 597 16.15 28.64 9.26
C GLN A 597 17.40 29.36 9.79
N ASN A 598 17.33 30.68 9.96
CA ASN A 598 18.42 31.49 10.52
C ASN A 598 18.72 31.08 11.97
N TYR A 599 17.69 30.89 12.78
CA TYR A 599 17.86 30.54 14.21
C TYR A 599 18.60 29.20 14.39
N LEU A 600 18.27 28.19 13.58
CA LEU A 600 18.98 26.89 13.60
C LEU A 600 20.48 27.08 13.28
N PHE A 601 20.82 27.89 12.27
CA PHE A 601 22.21 28.13 11.90
C PHE A 601 22.97 28.97 12.94
N GLU A 602 22.37 30.04 13.47
CA GLU A 602 22.98 30.90 14.49
C GLU A 602 23.28 30.16 15.77
N ASN A 603 22.39 29.25 16.19
CA ASN A 603 22.52 28.44 17.41
C ASN A 603 23.12 27.06 17.15
N GLN A 604 23.49 26.74 15.90
CA GLN A 604 24.05 25.44 15.48
C GLN A 604 23.21 24.23 15.94
N ILE A 605 21.88 24.37 15.88
CA ILE A 605 20.95 23.30 16.27
C ILE A 605 20.85 22.28 15.15
N VAL A 606 21.07 21.00 15.50
CA VAL A 606 20.92 19.87 14.57
C VAL A 606 19.59 19.17 14.84
N GLN A 607 18.68 19.21 13.89
CA GLN A 607 17.40 18.55 13.99
C GLN A 607 17.53 17.04 13.77
N PRO A 608 16.70 16.20 14.42
CA PRO A 608 16.80 14.75 14.29
C PRO A 608 16.48 14.25 12.86
N PHE A 609 15.68 14.99 12.13
CA PHE A 609 15.32 14.76 10.72
C PHE A 609 15.10 16.11 10.02
N LYS A 610 15.00 16.10 8.70
CA LYS A 610 14.65 17.29 7.92
C LYS A 610 13.27 17.78 8.33
N GLN A 611 13.19 18.85 9.10
CA GLN A 611 11.96 19.53 9.50
C GLN A 611 11.89 20.94 8.90
N VAL A 612 12.68 21.90 9.41
CA VAL A 612 12.73 23.30 8.92
C VAL A 612 13.36 23.37 7.52
N PHE A 613 14.29 22.47 7.24
CA PHE A 613 14.90 22.28 5.91
C PHE A 613 14.35 21.01 5.24
N ARG A 614 13.00 20.88 5.19
CA ARG A 614 12.31 19.82 4.47
C ARG A 614 11.86 20.33 3.12
N GLU A 615 11.99 19.52 2.07
CA GLU A 615 11.44 19.81 0.76
C GLU A 615 9.91 19.84 0.88
N PHE A 616 9.24 20.84 0.32
CA PHE A 616 7.80 20.95 0.34
C PHE A 616 7.23 21.38 -1.01
N TYR A 617 6.00 21.01 -1.27
CA TYR A 617 5.34 21.16 -2.55
C TYR A 617 3.99 21.80 -2.36
N LEU A 618 3.78 22.95 -3.01
CA LEU A 618 2.51 23.68 -2.99
C LEU A 618 1.64 23.16 -4.14
N LYS A 619 0.33 23.19 -3.97
CA LYS A 619 -0.64 22.97 -5.04
C LYS A 619 -0.59 24.14 -6.00
N LEU A 620 -0.48 23.87 -7.30
CA LEU A 620 -0.50 24.91 -8.32
C LEU A 620 -1.94 25.31 -8.65
N ASP A 621 -2.14 26.58 -9.01
CA ASP A 621 -3.48 27.13 -9.29
C ASP A 621 -4.16 26.41 -10.47
N ASP A 622 -3.40 25.99 -11.47
CA ASP A 622 -3.87 25.32 -12.67
C ASP A 622 -4.20 23.83 -12.48
N GLU A 623 -3.74 23.19 -11.38
CA GLU A 623 -4.04 21.78 -11.11
C GLU A 623 -5.12 21.58 -10.04
N GLN A 624 -5.52 22.59 -9.28
CA GLN A 624 -6.41 22.45 -8.14
C GLN A 624 -7.78 21.84 -8.46
N GLU A 625 -8.31 22.08 -9.65
CA GLU A 625 -9.59 21.51 -10.11
C GLU A 625 -9.46 20.13 -10.75
N ASN A 626 -8.23 19.65 -10.99
CA ASN A 626 -7.96 18.35 -11.58
C ASN A 626 -8.03 17.25 -10.51
N THR A 627 -8.25 16.01 -10.92
CA THR A 627 -8.24 14.81 -10.06
C THR A 627 -6.89 14.10 -10.04
N ASP A 628 -5.96 14.58 -10.86
CA ASP A 628 -4.59 14.09 -10.98
C ASP A 628 -3.61 15.24 -11.14
N THR A 629 -2.34 14.98 -10.80
CA THR A 629 -1.23 15.89 -11.07
C THR A 629 -0.26 15.26 -12.07
N LYS A 630 0.16 16.06 -13.04
CA LYS A 630 1.05 15.67 -14.14
C LYS A 630 2.46 16.28 -14.00
N ARG A 631 2.84 16.77 -12.82
CA ARG A 631 4.14 17.43 -12.60
C ARG A 631 5.34 16.57 -12.96
N TYR A 632 5.21 15.26 -12.83
CA TYR A 632 6.28 14.29 -13.09
C TYR A 632 6.03 13.46 -14.36
N THR A 633 5.06 13.84 -15.20
CA THR A 633 4.78 13.15 -16.46
C THR A 633 6.01 13.14 -17.38
N GLY A 634 6.37 11.96 -17.86
CA GLY A 634 7.54 11.73 -18.72
C GLY A 634 8.87 11.58 -17.97
N TYR A 635 8.90 11.77 -16.65
CA TYR A 635 10.09 11.48 -15.85
C TYR A 635 10.30 9.98 -15.73
N GLN A 636 11.53 9.55 -15.99
CA GLN A 636 11.90 8.15 -15.88
C GLN A 636 12.10 7.73 -14.42
N ILE A 637 11.81 6.46 -14.14
CA ILE A 637 12.04 5.84 -12.84
C ILE A 637 12.83 4.53 -12.98
N GLN A 638 13.58 4.19 -11.94
CA GLN A 638 14.15 2.85 -11.78
C GLN A 638 13.24 2.03 -10.87
N VAL A 639 12.37 1.20 -11.45
CA VAL A 639 11.29 0.49 -10.78
C VAL A 639 11.74 -0.20 -9.50
N LYS A 640 12.81 -1.00 -9.55
CA LYS A 640 13.32 -1.75 -8.39
C LYS A 640 13.78 -0.85 -7.25
N GLN A 641 14.48 0.23 -7.56
CA GLN A 641 15.00 1.17 -6.55
C GLN A 641 13.88 2.05 -6.01
N ALA A 642 13.01 2.55 -6.89
CA ALA A 642 11.84 3.34 -6.54
C ALA A 642 10.89 2.55 -5.62
N ALA A 643 10.51 1.33 -6.01
CA ALA A 643 9.66 0.46 -5.17
C ALA A 643 10.31 0.17 -3.80
N GLY A 644 11.62 -0.09 -3.76
CA GLY A 644 12.35 -0.34 -2.50
C GLY A 644 12.43 0.88 -1.59
N ALA A 645 12.60 2.08 -2.13
CA ALA A 645 12.63 3.35 -1.38
C ALA A 645 11.23 3.74 -0.90
N LEU A 646 10.23 3.67 -1.79
CA LEU A 646 8.85 4.04 -1.50
C LEU A 646 8.19 3.06 -0.52
N LYS A 647 8.52 1.76 -0.59
CA LYS A 647 8.04 0.77 0.38
C LYS A 647 8.39 1.15 1.83
N LYS A 648 9.58 1.71 2.06
CA LYS A 648 9.99 2.20 3.39
C LYS A 648 9.17 3.40 3.87
N ARG A 649 8.46 4.06 2.97
CA ARG A 649 7.59 5.24 3.21
C ARG A 649 6.11 4.89 3.16
N GLY A 650 5.76 3.60 3.24
CA GLY A 650 4.39 3.12 3.31
C GLY A 650 3.69 2.94 1.95
N TRP A 651 4.42 2.93 0.84
CA TRP A 651 3.87 2.58 -0.46
C TRP A 651 3.84 1.06 -0.67
N ASN A 652 2.75 0.57 -1.22
CA ASN A 652 2.56 -0.81 -1.61
C ASN A 652 2.50 -0.94 -3.14
N VAL A 653 2.82 -2.14 -3.64
CA VAL A 653 2.67 -2.47 -5.06
C VAL A 653 1.29 -3.08 -5.27
N SER A 654 0.47 -2.44 -6.10
CA SER A 654 -0.80 -2.98 -6.58
C SER A 654 -0.62 -3.54 -8.00
N TYR A 655 -1.24 -4.69 -8.30
CA TYR A 655 -1.14 -5.30 -9.63
C TYR A 655 -1.81 -4.45 -10.71
N GLU A 656 -2.97 -3.87 -10.39
CA GLU A 656 -3.79 -3.12 -11.34
C GLU A 656 -3.46 -1.62 -11.36
N GLU A 657 -3.06 -1.07 -10.20
CA GLU A 657 -2.96 0.37 -9.96
C GLU A 657 -1.51 0.89 -9.85
N GLY A 658 -0.52 0.02 -9.98
CA GLY A 658 0.88 0.39 -9.83
C GLY A 658 1.32 0.57 -8.38
N LEU A 659 1.90 1.71 -8.01
CA LEU A 659 2.29 2.02 -6.64
C LEU A 659 1.15 2.79 -5.93
N GLU A 660 0.74 2.25 -4.80
CA GLU A 660 -0.34 2.79 -3.98
C GLU A 660 0.15 3.13 -2.56
N LYS A 661 -0.31 4.26 -2.03
CA LYS A 661 -0.14 4.63 -0.61
C LYS A 661 -1.50 4.99 -0.01
N VAL A 662 -1.83 4.39 1.12
CA VAL A 662 -3.10 4.61 1.80
C VAL A 662 -2.89 5.43 3.08
N TYR A 663 -3.53 6.57 3.15
CA TYR A 663 -3.60 7.41 4.33
C TYR A 663 -4.92 7.12 5.07
N HIS A 664 -4.88 6.12 5.96
CA HIS A 664 -6.08 5.56 6.60
C HIS A 664 -6.87 6.57 7.44
N LYS A 665 -6.18 7.44 8.20
CA LYS A 665 -6.79 8.47 9.05
C LYS A 665 -7.44 9.57 8.24
N GLN A 666 -6.81 9.99 7.13
CA GLN A 666 -7.29 11.03 6.23
C GLN A 666 -8.28 10.50 5.20
N ASN A 667 -8.49 9.19 5.14
CA ASN A 667 -9.39 8.52 4.20
C ASN A 667 -9.01 8.74 2.73
N VAL A 668 -7.71 8.79 2.42
CA VAL A 668 -7.19 9.05 1.07
C VAL A 668 -6.33 7.88 0.58
N ILE A 669 -6.55 7.48 -0.66
CA ILE A 669 -5.68 6.57 -1.41
C ILE A 669 -4.96 7.39 -2.46
N VAL A 670 -3.65 7.19 -2.60
CA VAL A 670 -2.82 7.82 -3.62
C VAL A 670 -2.25 6.75 -4.53
N ASN A 671 -2.44 6.92 -5.83
CA ASN A 671 -1.89 6.03 -6.84
C ASN A 671 -0.87 6.77 -7.71
N LEU A 672 0.32 6.18 -7.87
CA LEU A 672 1.34 6.61 -8.83
C LEU A 672 1.25 5.69 -10.05
N PHE A 673 0.77 6.24 -11.16
CA PHE A 673 0.73 5.56 -12.44
C PHE A 673 2.01 5.79 -13.23
N ALA A 674 2.60 4.69 -13.69
CA ALA A 674 3.75 4.70 -14.58
C ALA A 674 3.64 3.51 -15.54
N ASP A 675 4.13 3.68 -16.76
CA ASP A 675 4.24 2.60 -17.75
C ASP A 675 5.39 1.66 -17.35
N ALA A 676 5.14 0.87 -16.29
CA ALA A 676 6.12 0.02 -15.63
C ALA A 676 5.52 -1.33 -15.24
N ASP A 677 6.28 -2.42 -15.39
CA ASP A 677 5.97 -3.68 -14.74
C ASP A 677 6.56 -3.69 -13.33
N TRP A 678 5.71 -3.49 -12.33
CA TRP A 678 6.11 -3.43 -10.94
C TRP A 678 6.46 -4.79 -10.33
N PHE A 679 6.02 -5.89 -10.95
CA PHE A 679 6.27 -7.26 -10.51
C PHE A 679 7.46 -7.89 -11.22
N SER A 680 7.71 -7.52 -12.49
CA SER A 680 8.85 -7.93 -13.30
C SER A 680 9.71 -6.72 -13.70
N PRO A 681 10.39 -6.05 -12.76
CA PRO A 681 11.06 -4.76 -13.00
C PRO A 681 12.23 -4.81 -13.99
N SER A 682 12.59 -5.99 -14.50
CA SER A 682 13.67 -6.18 -15.48
C SER A 682 13.20 -6.07 -16.93
N ASP A 683 11.89 -6.04 -17.17
CA ASP A 683 11.34 -6.21 -18.51
C ASP A 683 11.12 -4.88 -19.26
N ILE A 684 11.08 -3.76 -18.54
CA ILE A 684 10.95 -2.42 -19.12
C ILE A 684 12.16 -1.57 -18.74
N GLU A 685 12.91 -1.13 -19.75
CA GLU A 685 14.02 -0.20 -19.57
C GLU A 685 13.48 1.23 -19.40
N ALA A 686 13.73 1.83 -18.22
CA ALA A 686 13.46 3.23 -17.92
C ALA A 686 12.02 3.69 -18.17
N PRO A 687 11.01 3.07 -17.51
CA PRO A 687 9.62 3.49 -17.61
C PRO A 687 9.42 4.92 -17.11
N SER A 688 8.43 5.61 -17.66
CA SER A 688 8.08 6.99 -17.30
C SER A 688 6.82 7.08 -16.47
N ILE A 689 6.75 8.09 -15.62
CA ILE A 689 5.56 8.42 -14.84
C ILE A 689 4.52 9.06 -15.76
N ASP A 690 3.25 8.65 -15.63
CA ASP A 690 2.13 9.27 -16.31
C ASP A 690 1.49 10.36 -15.44
N TYR A 691 0.96 9.98 -14.29
CA TYR A 691 0.29 10.90 -13.37
C TYR A 691 0.21 10.33 -11.95
N VAL A 692 -0.16 11.19 -11.01
CA VAL A 692 -0.50 10.83 -9.63
C VAL A 692 -1.93 11.23 -9.36
N SER A 693 -2.74 10.31 -8.87
CA SER A 693 -4.16 10.52 -8.58
C SER A 693 -4.50 10.23 -7.12
N PHE A 694 -5.61 10.82 -6.68
CA PHE A 694 -6.08 10.75 -5.30
C PHE A 694 -7.53 10.29 -5.27
N PHE A 695 -7.85 9.36 -4.36
CA PHE A 695 -9.18 8.78 -4.23
C PHE A 695 -9.65 8.79 -2.77
N ASP A 696 -10.95 8.96 -2.59
CA ASP A 696 -11.58 8.74 -1.29
C ASP A 696 -11.67 7.24 -1.01
N ARG A 697 -11.09 6.80 0.10
CA ARG A 697 -10.97 5.38 0.46
C ARG A 697 -12.33 4.69 0.67
N LYS A 698 -13.33 5.42 1.17
CA LYS A 698 -14.66 4.88 1.47
C LYS A 698 -15.56 4.77 0.25
N THR A 699 -15.43 5.70 -0.67
CA THR A 699 -16.32 5.80 -1.83
C THR A 699 -15.64 5.40 -3.13
N GLY A 700 -14.31 5.35 -3.18
CA GLY A 700 -13.51 5.18 -4.39
C GLY A 700 -13.60 6.37 -5.36
N ARG A 701 -14.26 7.46 -4.97
CA ARG A 701 -14.39 8.67 -5.80
C ARG A 701 -13.03 9.35 -5.97
N SER A 702 -12.71 9.75 -7.21
CA SER A 702 -11.55 10.61 -7.46
C SER A 702 -11.71 11.94 -6.73
N LEU A 703 -10.67 12.36 -6.02
CA LEU A 703 -10.62 13.63 -5.28
C LEU A 703 -9.91 14.68 -6.14
N LYS A 704 -10.44 15.90 -6.12
CA LYS A 704 -9.75 17.04 -6.73
C LYS A 704 -8.55 17.43 -5.83
N ILE A 705 -7.48 17.90 -6.44
CA ILE A 705 -6.26 18.29 -5.73
C ILE A 705 -6.55 19.32 -4.63
N LYS A 706 -7.48 20.26 -4.84
CA LYS A 706 -7.89 21.22 -3.80
C LYS A 706 -8.54 20.58 -2.57
N GLU A 707 -9.12 19.37 -2.70
CA GLU A 707 -9.77 18.65 -1.60
C GLU A 707 -8.76 17.92 -0.71
N ILE A 708 -7.52 17.76 -1.16
CA ILE A 708 -6.46 17.05 -0.43
C ILE A 708 -5.87 17.97 0.65
N ASP A 709 -5.50 17.41 1.80
CA ASP A 709 -4.74 18.17 2.82
C ASP A 709 -3.38 18.63 2.26
N ASP A 710 -2.94 19.84 2.62
CA ASP A 710 -1.71 20.43 2.06
C ASP A 710 -0.45 19.66 2.47
N ILE A 711 -0.39 19.15 3.70
CA ILE A 711 0.74 18.36 4.19
C ILE A 711 0.77 17.03 3.48
N LEU A 712 -0.39 16.35 3.38
CA LEU A 712 -0.51 15.08 2.66
C LEU A 712 -0.07 15.22 1.20
N PHE A 713 -0.54 16.26 0.50
CA PHE A 713 -0.13 16.52 -0.87
C PHE A 713 1.38 16.75 -0.99
N SER A 714 1.95 17.59 -0.11
CA SER A 714 3.38 17.89 -0.10
C SER A 714 4.23 16.65 0.15
N GLU A 715 3.88 15.81 1.13
CA GLU A 715 4.60 14.57 1.44
C GLU A 715 4.48 13.53 0.33
N THR A 716 3.33 13.45 -0.32
CA THR A 716 3.16 12.61 -1.52
C THR A 716 4.08 13.07 -2.64
N MET A 717 4.11 14.36 -2.96
CA MET A 717 5.00 14.88 -4.02
C MET A 717 6.48 14.69 -3.66
N ARG A 718 6.84 14.81 -2.39
CA ARG A 718 8.19 14.55 -1.89
C ARG A 718 8.60 13.09 -2.08
N ASP A 719 7.69 12.15 -1.84
CA ASP A 719 7.93 10.72 -2.07
C ASP A 719 8.20 10.44 -3.56
N ILE A 720 7.44 11.06 -4.46
CA ILE A 720 7.59 10.90 -5.91
C ILE A 720 8.89 11.54 -6.40
N ASP A 721 9.23 12.73 -5.91
CA ASP A 721 10.52 13.37 -6.22
C ASP A 721 11.71 12.50 -5.82
N LEU A 722 11.61 11.80 -4.69
CA LEU A 722 12.60 10.80 -4.27
C LEU A 722 12.72 9.66 -5.30
N ALA A 723 11.59 9.12 -5.78
CA ALA A 723 11.58 8.04 -6.77
C ALA A 723 12.24 8.47 -8.09
N VAL A 724 11.96 9.69 -8.55
CA VAL A 724 12.59 10.28 -9.75
C VAL A 724 14.08 10.51 -9.52
N SER A 725 14.48 11.03 -8.37
CA SER A 725 15.87 11.35 -8.06
C SER A 725 16.78 10.12 -8.01
N LEU A 726 16.22 8.92 -7.75
CA LEU A 726 16.99 7.65 -7.72
C LEU A 726 17.49 7.20 -9.10
N VAL A 727 16.93 7.69 -10.19
CA VAL A 727 17.37 7.36 -11.57
C VAL A 727 18.77 7.89 -11.83
N PHE A 728 19.15 9.00 -11.21
CA PHE A 728 20.35 9.78 -11.53
C PHE A 728 21.53 9.52 -10.59
N ILE A 729 21.56 8.40 -9.86
CA ILE A 729 22.69 8.03 -8.99
C ILE A 729 23.92 7.74 -9.86
N GLY A 730 24.83 8.71 -9.93
CA GLY A 730 26.12 8.60 -10.63
C GLY A 730 26.21 9.35 -11.96
N GLY A 731 25.17 10.05 -12.39
CA GLY A 731 25.15 10.91 -13.57
C GLY A 731 25.06 12.41 -13.24
N VAL A 732 25.17 13.26 -14.26
CA VAL A 732 24.78 14.66 -14.17
C VAL A 732 23.26 14.70 -14.15
N ASP A 733 22.69 15.13 -13.05
CA ASP A 733 21.23 15.33 -12.94
C ASP A 733 20.86 16.71 -13.55
N PRO A 734 20.28 16.76 -14.76
CA PRO A 734 19.80 18.01 -15.34
C PRO A 734 18.47 18.49 -14.74
N ILE A 735 17.77 17.64 -13.94
CA ILE A 735 16.35 17.80 -13.61
C ILE A 735 16.12 17.68 -12.10
N THR A 736 17.04 18.16 -11.27
CA THR A 736 16.78 18.27 -9.82
C THR A 736 15.56 19.15 -9.58
N SER A 737 14.65 18.72 -8.71
CA SER A 737 13.41 19.45 -8.42
C SER A 737 13.70 20.87 -7.93
N VAL A 738 12.79 21.80 -8.25
CA VAL A 738 12.87 23.19 -7.78
C VAL A 738 12.89 23.23 -6.26
N SER A 739 12.12 22.38 -5.58
CA SER A 739 12.08 22.30 -4.12
C SER A 739 13.43 21.90 -3.51
N THR A 740 14.12 20.92 -4.10
CA THR A 740 15.47 20.52 -3.67
C THR A 740 16.50 21.63 -3.92
N ILE A 741 16.40 22.34 -5.04
CA ILE A 741 17.27 23.49 -5.36
C ILE A 741 17.05 24.62 -4.34
N GLU A 742 15.83 24.99 -4.04
CA GLU A 742 15.50 26.05 -3.07
C GLU A 742 15.95 25.67 -1.65
N LEU A 743 15.79 24.40 -1.24
CA LEU A 743 16.35 23.91 0.02
C LEU A 743 17.88 24.07 0.07
N ARG A 744 18.60 23.63 -0.97
CA ARG A 744 20.06 23.76 -1.04
C ARG A 744 20.49 25.23 -1.06
N LYS A 745 19.76 26.07 -1.75
CA LYS A 745 19.97 27.52 -1.79
C LYS A 745 19.82 28.15 -0.40
N ALA A 746 18.79 27.75 0.36
CA ALA A 746 18.60 28.20 1.73
C ALA A 746 19.78 27.76 2.63
N ILE A 747 20.20 26.50 2.59
CA ILE A 747 21.31 25.97 3.39
C ILE A 747 22.63 26.69 3.03
N VAL A 748 22.93 26.84 1.74
CA VAL A 748 24.14 27.56 1.28
C VAL A 748 24.09 29.03 1.72
N SER A 749 22.94 29.70 1.59
CA SER A 749 22.76 31.10 2.03
C SER A 749 23.04 31.27 3.52
N CYS A 750 22.44 30.41 4.36
CA CYS A 750 22.67 30.45 5.81
C CYS A 750 24.14 30.11 6.17
N THR A 751 24.75 29.15 5.45
CA THR A 751 26.17 28.81 5.63
C THR A 751 27.06 30.00 5.30
N CYS A 752 26.78 30.70 4.20
CA CYS A 752 27.54 31.89 3.79
C CYS A 752 27.42 33.03 4.81
N GLN A 753 26.23 33.23 5.38
CA GLN A 753 26.00 34.22 6.44
C GLN A 753 26.78 33.83 7.70
N LEU A 754 26.71 32.62 8.16
CA LEU A 754 27.46 32.11 9.32
C LEU A 754 28.97 32.29 9.15
N MET A 755 29.50 31.97 7.97
CA MET A 755 30.92 32.11 7.65
C MET A 755 31.33 33.56 7.25
N LYS A 756 30.38 34.50 7.18
CA LYS A 756 30.59 35.90 6.79
C LYS A 756 31.25 36.10 5.42
N PHE A 757 30.89 35.22 4.45
CA PHE A 757 31.37 35.39 3.09
C PHE A 757 30.74 36.58 2.39
N LYS A 758 31.57 37.44 1.76
CA LYS A 758 31.10 38.62 1.00
C LYS A 758 31.30 38.45 -0.53
N ASN A 759 31.95 37.40 -0.95
CA ASN A 759 32.32 37.12 -2.33
C ASN A 759 31.43 36.10 -3.03
N ILE A 760 30.19 35.92 -2.51
CA ILE A 760 29.22 34.95 -3.02
C ILE A 760 27.94 35.68 -3.41
N GLN A 761 27.36 35.31 -4.55
CA GLN A 761 26.08 35.81 -5.03
C GLN A 761 25.22 34.63 -5.51
N MET A 762 23.97 34.55 -5.05
CA MET A 762 23.00 33.58 -5.53
C MET A 762 22.23 34.13 -6.72
N LYS A 763 22.23 33.42 -7.84
CA LYS A 763 21.43 33.80 -9.00
C LYS A 763 20.87 32.54 -9.64
N ASP A 764 19.55 32.51 -9.83
CA ASP A 764 18.84 31.38 -10.41
C ASP A 764 19.17 30.07 -9.64
N HIS A 765 19.64 29.04 -10.33
CA HIS A 765 20.06 27.75 -9.79
C HIS A 765 21.57 27.65 -9.50
N PHE A 766 22.29 28.80 -9.54
CA PHE A 766 23.74 28.85 -9.39
C PHE A 766 24.18 29.70 -8.21
N VAL A 767 25.29 29.24 -7.61
CA VAL A 767 26.07 30.01 -6.65
C VAL A 767 27.27 30.58 -7.34
N HIS A 768 27.31 31.90 -7.57
CA HIS A 768 28.44 32.61 -8.18
C HIS A 768 29.40 33.00 -7.08
N ILE A 769 30.65 32.66 -7.25
CA ILE A 769 31.75 32.92 -6.31
C ILE A 769 32.84 33.68 -6.98
N THR A 770 33.20 34.84 -6.44
CA THR A 770 34.36 35.61 -6.86
C THR A 770 35.58 35.19 -6.04
N GLY A 771 36.40 34.27 -6.54
CA GLY A 771 37.58 33.79 -5.85
C GLY A 771 38.81 34.67 -6.11
N GLN A 772 39.92 34.36 -5.40
CA GLN A 772 41.21 35.02 -5.60
C GLN A 772 41.94 34.46 -6.84
N TYR A 773 41.80 33.18 -7.11
CA TYR A 773 42.42 32.52 -8.28
C TYR A 773 41.53 32.61 -9.52
N ASN A 774 40.17 32.49 -9.35
CA ASN A 774 39.25 32.53 -10.48
C ASN A 774 37.81 32.87 -9.99
N ASP A 775 36.90 33.13 -10.95
CA ASP A 775 35.46 33.19 -10.71
C ASP A 775 34.83 31.82 -11.00
N TYR A 776 33.94 31.41 -10.15
CA TYR A 776 33.28 30.10 -10.21
C TYR A 776 31.75 30.23 -10.18
N SER A 777 31.06 29.28 -10.79
CA SER A 777 29.64 29.07 -10.56
C SER A 777 29.36 27.60 -10.25
N VAL A 778 28.70 27.35 -9.14
CA VAL A 778 28.33 26.02 -8.68
C VAL A 778 26.83 25.83 -8.89
N HIS A 779 26.46 24.81 -9.65
CA HIS A 779 25.05 24.47 -9.89
C HIS A 779 24.46 23.74 -8.66
N LEU A 780 23.35 24.26 -8.12
CA LEU A 780 22.73 23.76 -6.89
C LEU A 780 22.07 22.38 -7.06
N GLY A 781 21.68 22.02 -8.27
CA GLY A 781 21.13 20.70 -8.57
C GLY A 781 22.21 19.62 -8.63
N SER A 782 23.17 19.77 -9.53
CA SER A 782 24.18 18.75 -9.84
C SER A 782 25.51 18.90 -9.10
N GLY A 783 25.77 20.06 -8.48
CA GLY A 783 27.07 20.36 -7.88
C GLY A 783 28.20 20.52 -8.90
N ILE A 784 27.88 20.67 -10.20
CA ILE A 784 28.87 20.95 -11.24
C ILE A 784 29.43 22.38 -11.04
N ILE A 785 30.76 22.51 -11.20
CA ILE A 785 31.44 23.77 -11.05
C ILE A 785 31.85 24.23 -12.44
N HIS A 786 31.47 25.44 -12.83
CA HIS A 786 31.93 26.10 -14.04
C HIS A 786 32.88 27.23 -13.69
N GLN A 787 33.94 27.41 -14.51
CA GLN A 787 34.78 28.60 -14.51
C GLN A 787 34.29 29.62 -15.53
N LYS A 788 34.68 30.89 -15.38
CA LYS A 788 34.52 31.90 -16.43
C LYS A 788 35.21 31.42 -17.71
N ALA A 789 34.49 31.31 -18.80
CA ALA A 789 34.92 30.82 -20.11
C ALA A 789 34.56 29.34 -20.45
N GLY A 790 33.57 28.75 -19.74
CA GLY A 790 32.94 27.51 -20.21
C GLY A 790 33.66 26.20 -19.88
N SER A 791 34.73 26.23 -19.08
CA SER A 791 35.37 25.01 -18.60
C SER A 791 34.77 24.52 -17.29
N THR A 792 34.55 23.21 -17.17
CA THR A 792 34.12 22.55 -15.94
C THR A 792 35.32 22.16 -15.09
N ILE A 793 35.15 22.29 -13.74
CA ILE A 793 36.17 21.83 -12.78
C ILE A 793 35.69 20.51 -12.18
N HIS A 794 36.57 19.53 -12.23
CA HIS A 794 36.35 18.27 -11.50
C HIS A 794 36.94 18.35 -10.09
N MET A 795 36.06 18.63 -9.10
CA MET A 795 36.43 18.54 -7.69
C MET A 795 35.72 17.33 -7.09
N ILE A 796 36.49 16.34 -6.68
CA ILE A 796 35.99 15.22 -5.88
C ILE A 796 36.37 15.53 -4.43
N PRO A 797 35.42 15.92 -3.57
CA PRO A 797 35.70 16.09 -2.14
C PRO A 797 36.15 14.74 -1.55
N VAL A 798 37.26 14.68 -0.84
CA VAL A 798 37.68 13.48 -0.12
C VAL A 798 36.76 13.28 1.05
N TRP A 799 35.85 12.32 0.92
CA TRP A 799 34.71 12.06 1.82
C TRP A 799 35.10 11.75 3.26
N SER A 800 36.27 11.15 3.49
CA SER A 800 36.69 10.68 4.83
C SER A 800 37.22 11.76 5.77
N GLY A 801 37.71 12.89 5.24
CA GLY A 801 38.37 13.95 6.04
C GLY A 801 37.52 15.18 6.32
N GLN A 802 36.38 15.36 5.65
CA GLN A 802 35.59 16.61 5.73
C GLN A 802 34.15 16.43 6.23
N ARG A 803 33.66 15.22 6.45
CA ARG A 803 32.32 14.98 7.02
C ARG A 803 32.06 15.66 8.38
N GLY A 804 33.12 16.04 9.11
CA GLY A 804 33.03 16.75 10.38
C GLY A 804 33.21 18.27 10.30
N LYS A 805 33.36 18.86 9.09
CA LYS A 805 33.67 20.30 8.94
C LYS A 805 32.53 21.15 8.41
N VAL A 806 31.53 20.54 7.76
CA VAL A 806 30.38 21.26 7.24
C VAL A 806 29.19 21.00 8.16
N TYR A 807 28.66 22.05 8.76
CA TYR A 807 27.45 21.97 9.56
C TYR A 807 26.25 21.82 8.64
N LEU A 808 25.46 20.77 8.87
CA LEU A 808 24.10 20.61 8.32
C LEU A 808 23.10 20.65 9.50
N PRO A 809 21.98 21.33 9.32
CA PRO A 809 21.02 21.52 10.41
C PRO A 809 20.09 20.31 10.66
N PHE A 810 20.46 19.12 10.19
CA PHE A 810 19.73 17.86 10.35
C PHE A 810 20.66 16.65 10.30
N LEU A 811 20.20 15.53 10.89
CA LEU A 811 20.94 14.25 10.92
C LEU A 811 20.71 13.34 9.71
N ASP A 812 19.74 13.66 8.85
CA ASP A 812 19.47 12.87 7.63
C ASP A 812 20.68 12.88 6.69
N GLU A 813 20.93 11.73 6.05
CA GLU A 813 21.98 11.63 5.05
C GLU A 813 21.55 12.36 3.76
N ASP A 814 22.22 13.47 3.47
CA ASP A 814 22.09 14.22 2.21
C ASP A 814 23.48 14.50 1.63
N PRO A 815 24.09 13.49 1.04
CA PRO A 815 25.46 13.57 0.57
C PRO A 815 25.63 14.62 -0.53
N MET A 816 24.62 14.83 -1.38
CA MET A 816 24.71 15.82 -2.46
C MET A 816 24.69 17.25 -1.91
N THR A 817 23.79 17.54 -0.98
CA THR A 817 23.76 18.85 -0.30
C THR A 817 25.06 19.13 0.45
N ALA A 818 25.58 18.14 1.20
CA ALA A 818 26.87 18.25 1.88
C ALA A 818 28.02 18.51 0.88
N GLN A 819 28.02 17.85 -0.28
CA GLN A 819 29.00 18.04 -1.31
C GLN A 819 28.94 19.46 -1.91
N ILE A 820 27.74 19.94 -2.22
CA ILE A 820 27.54 21.28 -2.79
C ILE A 820 28.02 22.35 -1.79
N VAL A 821 27.60 22.27 -0.53
CA VAL A 821 28.02 23.21 0.52
C VAL A 821 29.54 23.19 0.68
N THR A 822 30.15 22.00 0.70
CA THR A 822 31.62 21.85 0.78
C THR A 822 32.32 22.52 -0.41
N LYS A 823 31.83 22.31 -1.63
CA LYS A 823 32.40 22.94 -2.83
C LYS A 823 32.32 24.47 -2.78
N VAL A 824 31.16 25.00 -2.37
CA VAL A 824 30.96 26.45 -2.22
C VAL A 824 31.90 27.04 -1.17
N VAL A 825 32.01 26.43 0.02
CA VAL A 825 32.90 26.88 1.09
C VAL A 825 34.36 26.84 0.67
N MET A 826 34.79 25.76 0.01
CA MET A 826 36.16 25.63 -0.48
C MET A 826 36.53 26.69 -1.54
N LEU A 827 35.63 26.91 -2.51
CA LEU A 827 35.87 27.87 -3.59
C LEU A 827 35.79 29.32 -3.11
N ALA A 828 34.96 29.60 -2.09
CA ALA A 828 34.93 30.93 -1.48
C ALA A 828 36.26 31.32 -0.81
N GLN A 829 37.02 30.32 -0.40
CA GLN A 829 38.36 30.46 0.22
C GLN A 829 39.42 29.71 -0.61
N ASP A 830 39.44 29.92 -1.93
CA ASP A 830 40.24 29.16 -2.88
C ASP A 830 41.75 29.18 -2.57
N THR A 831 42.25 30.24 -1.93
CA THR A 831 43.65 30.33 -1.47
C THR A 831 44.02 29.34 -0.37
N SER A 832 43.03 28.82 0.35
CA SER A 832 43.22 27.83 1.42
C SER A 832 43.35 26.39 0.91
N ILE A 833 43.05 26.17 -0.40
CA ILE A 833 43.09 24.87 -1.04
C ILE A 833 44.58 24.44 -1.20
N LYS A 834 44.87 23.24 -0.67
CA LYS A 834 46.25 22.66 -0.72
C LYS A 834 46.39 21.52 -1.71
N ASP A 835 45.29 20.98 -2.22
CA ASP A 835 45.28 19.85 -3.15
C ASP A 835 45.86 20.28 -4.52
N PRO A 836 47.00 19.66 -4.95
CA PRO A 836 47.63 20.02 -6.22
C PRO A 836 46.74 19.79 -7.44
N ALA A 837 45.91 18.74 -7.41
CA ALA A 837 45.01 18.39 -8.51
C ALA A 837 43.89 19.44 -8.68
N ILE A 838 43.43 20.03 -7.61
CA ILE A 838 42.45 21.14 -7.64
C ILE A 838 43.16 22.43 -8.02
N LEU A 839 44.34 22.72 -7.41
CA LEU A 839 45.09 23.94 -7.71
C LEU A 839 45.52 24.02 -9.18
N SER A 840 45.85 22.90 -9.82
CA SER A 840 46.18 22.87 -11.26
C SER A 840 45.00 23.27 -12.17
N GLN A 841 43.73 23.10 -11.69
CA GLN A 841 42.55 23.47 -12.45
C GLN A 841 42.12 24.93 -12.20
N ILE A 842 42.34 25.47 -11.00
CA ILE A 842 41.79 26.79 -10.58
C ILE A 842 42.82 27.93 -10.73
N ARG A 843 44.12 27.67 -10.69
CA ARG A 843 45.13 28.72 -10.91
C ARG A 843 45.16 29.10 -12.38
N LYS A 844 44.97 30.38 -12.69
CA LYS A 844 45.24 30.88 -14.03
C LYS A 844 46.68 30.54 -14.39
N LYS A 845 46.90 29.93 -15.57
CA LYS A 845 48.23 29.83 -16.17
C LYS A 845 48.71 31.20 -16.57
#